data_6b225b6a701673c28602b6575300e3b4
#
_entry.id   6b225b6a701673c28602b6575300e3b4
#
_cell.length_a   1.000
_cell.length_b   1.000
_cell.length_c   1.000
_cell.angle_alpha   90.00
_cell.angle_beta   90.00
_cell.angle_gamma   90.00
#
_symmetry.space_group_name_H-M   'P 1'
#
loop_
_entity.id
_entity.type
_entity.pdbx_description
1 polymer ?
#
loop_
_entity_poly.entity_id
_entity_poly.type
_entity_poly.pdbx_seq_one_letter_code
_entity_poly.pdbx_strand_id
1 'polypeptide(L)'
;MESSIILSPSVAFGINSGHMDQTKERKGVSSVMSGRKRFLSLLLLASLIVLTLPGRALSASLPSGGGKLPAALHARSDEFLFRAARRYFKGGHDRLALQAVTMLLKDHPGSILQGPALLLRARIEARRSIRRGDRDFRRPLALFRQAEKVPPPGWDKGEVLFRMGQYLVRKRFGVEGRGLLERLRSENPQSPWSYRALLSIADSYREKGDLPRAEKRLLMADPEKFPGPVTKDDRLRWLYLAGHLKLDRGDIPGAGEDFLAALSLSHDYPYTHPEALFLLGRYAYRAHHDLRAVTLFRRFIRLFPNDSRLSLAMYYRARLSGRLGHPDREKGRLRELTMDEPGTPGSHMAKIRMVAMTFPEKHPPKGAWDRTLLSRSLSLLEKIAQEETHARIAQRASLLRIGLLSRAGDPNQALRELIRISEGVDPQTDFGRRLGALKEQVTLARALALAHPLKPHRLLEVYRVSRREIPPPSDPSSAPLYMALARAYRKTGETEKANLLIDNVLAQATDPTLRDRAARRKFSWLLADKKIGMAMNFALIRAEDATVAPPLREGWFDSALKEAVAGRDEEGERRVLEAWEDSGVPEKDPDRQRARLGLLEIDAGRADRGRELLLEALPGLEVRPDARTELAESLYRLGEMAREEGDLTTARKDWGKFLDCCQGNPQGGWVMYQLGQAALSEGRQEEALDWFKKTVKGYPGQDVAKLAGMKITEITLEKRHEGP
;
A
#
# COMPACT_ATOMS: atom_id res chain seq x y z
N MET A 1 26.19 -22.51 -3.93
CA MET A 1 26.88 -22.34 -5.22
C MET A 1 25.90 -21.72 -6.19
N GLU A 2 25.73 -20.42 -6.12
CA GLU A 2 24.94 -19.66 -7.09
C GLU A 2 25.58 -18.29 -7.25
N SER A 3 26.06 -18.08 -8.46
CA SER A 3 26.82 -16.88 -8.84
C SER A 3 25.84 -15.81 -9.27
N SER A 4 25.68 -14.77 -8.47
CA SER A 4 24.92 -13.56 -8.82
C SER A 4 25.78 -12.68 -9.72
N ILE A 5 25.43 -12.63 -10.99
CA ILE A 5 25.99 -11.66 -11.94
C ILE A 5 25.13 -10.39 -11.88
N ILE A 6 25.67 -9.36 -11.25
CA ILE A 6 25.14 -7.99 -11.31
C ILE A 6 25.68 -7.34 -12.58
N LEU A 7 24.85 -7.21 -13.60
CA LEU A 7 25.12 -6.37 -14.77
C LEU A 7 24.41 -5.03 -14.58
N SER A 8 25.20 -4.00 -14.30
CA SER A 8 24.77 -2.60 -14.37
C SER A 8 24.95 -2.09 -15.80
N PRO A 9 23.92 -1.54 -16.47
CA PRO A 9 24.10 -0.84 -17.73
C PRO A 9 24.18 0.67 -17.47
N SER A 10 25.38 1.17 -17.25
CA SER A 10 25.70 2.58 -17.42
C SER A 10 26.04 2.82 -18.91
N VAL A 11 25.01 3.14 -19.70
CA VAL A 11 25.23 3.76 -21.02
C VAL A 11 25.09 5.26 -20.83
N ALA A 12 26.22 5.91 -20.72
CA ALA A 12 26.38 7.35 -20.68
C ALA A 12 25.99 7.96 -22.06
N PHE A 13 24.88 8.70 -22.08
CA PHE A 13 24.62 9.67 -23.13
C PHE A 13 25.32 10.97 -22.76
N GLY A 14 26.48 11.21 -23.38
CA GLY A 14 27.17 12.48 -23.28
C GLY A 14 26.32 13.62 -23.84
N ILE A 15 25.92 14.52 -22.97
CA ILE A 15 25.48 15.86 -23.33
C ILE A 15 26.32 16.81 -22.49
N ASN A 16 27.19 17.53 -23.15
CA ASN A 16 28.02 18.62 -22.66
C ASN A 16 27.19 19.59 -21.79
N SER A 17 27.44 19.60 -20.50
CA SER A 17 26.95 20.62 -19.57
C SER A 17 28.08 21.68 -19.44
N GLY A 18 27.95 22.77 -20.19
CA GLY A 18 28.72 23.97 -19.90
C GLY A 18 28.42 24.47 -18.49
N HIS A 19 29.41 24.50 -17.66
CA HIS A 19 29.45 25.18 -16.39
C HIS A 19 29.04 26.64 -16.57
N MET A 20 28.05 27.10 -15.82
CA MET A 20 27.89 28.52 -15.53
C MET A 20 27.80 28.69 -14.01
N ASP A 21 28.84 29.36 -13.57
CA ASP A 21 29.17 29.77 -12.23
C ASP A 21 28.04 30.59 -11.57
N GLN A 22 27.70 30.26 -10.32
CA GLN A 22 26.82 31.06 -9.46
C GLN A 22 27.69 31.88 -8.51
N THR A 23 27.90 33.15 -8.85
CA THR A 23 28.07 34.16 -7.80
C THR A 23 27.82 35.56 -8.35
N LYS A 24 27.11 36.32 -7.50
CA LYS A 24 26.94 37.80 -7.42
C LYS A 24 25.62 38.40 -7.88
N GLU A 25 24.85 38.67 -6.88
CA GLU A 25 24.50 39.97 -6.27
C GLU A 25 23.38 40.80 -6.89
N ARG A 26 22.47 41.06 -6.00
CA ARG A 26 21.43 42.11 -6.00
C ARG A 26 21.98 43.47 -6.38
N LYS A 27 21.32 44.15 -7.33
CA LYS A 27 20.88 45.56 -7.24
C LYS A 27 20.30 46.01 -8.60
N GLY A 28 19.24 46.82 -8.57
CA GLY A 28 18.88 47.69 -9.71
C GLY A 28 17.53 47.42 -10.35
N VAL A 29 16.43 47.79 -9.67
CA VAL A 29 15.15 48.10 -10.28
C VAL A 29 15.27 49.46 -10.98
N SER A 30 14.79 49.56 -12.21
CA SER A 30 14.44 50.69 -13.05
C SER A 30 15.21 50.74 -14.36
N SER A 31 14.43 50.72 -15.43
CA SER A 31 14.81 50.94 -16.84
C SER A 31 14.56 49.75 -17.80
N VAL A 32 13.30 49.40 -17.96
CA VAL A 32 12.85 48.59 -19.15
C VAL A 32 11.54 49.16 -19.69
N MET A 33 11.59 50.36 -20.21
CA MET A 33 10.50 50.97 -20.99
C MET A 33 10.95 51.70 -22.28
N SER A 34 12.04 51.29 -22.89
CA SER A 34 12.47 51.90 -24.15
C SER A 34 12.77 50.93 -25.31
N GLY A 35 12.68 49.61 -25.13
CA GLY A 35 13.02 48.61 -26.15
C GLY A 35 11.89 48.22 -27.12
N ARG A 36 10.63 48.59 -26.87
CA ARG A 36 9.48 48.16 -27.68
C ARG A 36 9.20 49.02 -28.95
N LYS A 37 9.80 50.17 -29.07
CA LYS A 37 9.55 51.06 -30.24
C LYS A 37 10.55 50.90 -31.37
N ARG A 38 11.68 50.25 -31.17
CA ARG A 38 12.69 50.00 -32.21
C ARG A 38 12.57 48.68 -32.98
N PHE A 39 11.73 47.74 -32.47
CA PHE A 39 11.53 46.44 -33.13
C PHE A 39 10.40 46.47 -34.17
N LEU A 40 9.50 47.44 -34.12
CA LEU A 40 8.42 47.62 -35.11
C LEU A 40 8.83 48.33 -36.38
N SER A 41 9.92 49.09 -36.36
CA SER A 41 10.44 49.81 -37.54
C SER A 41 11.28 48.97 -38.49
N LEU A 42 11.87 47.87 -38.03
CA LEU A 42 12.65 46.93 -38.86
C LEU A 42 11.81 45.86 -39.56
N LEU A 43 10.57 45.63 -39.12
CA LEU A 43 9.63 44.71 -39.76
C LEU A 43 8.84 45.34 -40.93
N LEU A 44 8.82 46.67 -41.05
CA LEU A 44 8.16 47.39 -42.13
C LEU A 44 9.06 47.64 -43.32
N LEU A 45 10.41 47.58 -43.17
CA LEU A 45 11.36 47.73 -44.29
C LEU A 45 11.67 46.40 -45.01
N ALA A 46 11.40 45.25 -44.39
CA ALA A 46 11.59 43.92 -45.00
C ALA A 46 10.43 43.50 -45.92
N SER A 47 9.32 44.25 -45.95
CA SER A 47 8.13 43.94 -46.77
C SER A 47 8.13 44.60 -48.14
N LEU A 48 9.09 45.49 -48.47
CA LEU A 48 9.12 46.24 -49.73
C LEU A 48 10.12 45.72 -50.79
N ILE A 49 10.96 44.73 -50.51
CA ILE A 49 12.01 44.24 -51.44
C ILE A 49 11.64 42.92 -52.16
N VAL A 50 10.44 42.37 -52.00
CA VAL A 50 10.03 41.08 -52.61
C VAL A 50 9.11 41.28 -53.86
N LEU A 51 9.07 42.41 -54.47
CA LEU A 51 8.13 42.69 -55.59
C LEU A 51 8.74 42.66 -57.01
N THR A 52 10.01 42.26 -57.20
CA THR A 52 10.60 42.18 -58.55
C THR A 52 11.46 40.95 -58.77
N LEU A 53 10.83 39.77 -58.91
CA LEU A 53 11.42 38.59 -59.57
C LEU A 53 10.31 37.71 -60.18
N PRO A 54 10.28 37.47 -61.49
CA PRO A 54 9.35 36.56 -62.13
C PRO A 54 9.84 35.12 -61.93
N GLY A 55 9.05 34.25 -61.31
CA GLY A 55 9.30 32.80 -61.34
C GLY A 55 9.45 32.07 -60.01
N ARG A 56 8.82 32.50 -58.94
CA ARG A 56 8.72 31.64 -57.72
C ARG A 56 7.24 31.37 -57.38
N ALA A 57 6.93 30.06 -57.28
CA ALA A 57 5.64 29.54 -56.87
C ALA A 57 5.14 30.21 -55.58
N LEU A 58 3.97 30.80 -55.62
CA LEU A 58 3.26 31.42 -54.52
C LEU A 58 3.10 30.42 -53.35
N SER A 59 3.96 30.52 -52.36
CA SER A 59 3.68 30.04 -51.03
C SER A 59 2.73 31.03 -50.35
N ALA A 60 1.45 31.00 -50.71
CA ALA A 60 0.43 31.82 -50.06
C ALA A 60 0.35 31.38 -48.58
N SER A 61 0.76 32.26 -47.66
CA SER A 61 0.51 32.12 -46.23
C SER A 61 -1.02 31.93 -46.03
N LEU A 62 -1.36 30.76 -45.47
CA LEU A 62 -2.76 30.42 -45.15
C LEU A 62 -3.29 31.36 -44.06
N PRO A 63 -4.47 31.95 -44.18
CA PRO A 63 -5.06 32.80 -43.16
C PRO A 63 -5.34 31.97 -41.91
N SER A 64 -4.73 32.35 -40.81
CA SER A 64 -5.04 31.85 -39.47
C SER A 64 -6.23 32.59 -38.91
N GLY A 65 -7.43 32.11 -39.17
CA GLY A 65 -8.67 32.71 -38.62
C GLY A 65 -9.90 32.28 -39.40
N GLY A 66 -11.03 32.12 -38.74
CA GLY A 66 -12.31 31.60 -39.27
C GLY A 66 -12.94 32.24 -40.53
N GLY A 67 -12.13 32.52 -41.52
CA GLY A 67 -12.49 33.17 -42.77
C GLY A 67 -13.16 32.24 -43.81
N LYS A 68 -13.79 32.85 -44.80
CA LYS A 68 -14.23 32.18 -46.03
C LYS A 68 -13.01 31.84 -46.88
N LEU A 69 -13.10 30.79 -47.71
CA LEU A 69 -12.07 30.48 -48.71
C LEU A 69 -11.82 31.69 -49.60
N PRO A 70 -10.55 32.00 -49.97
CA PRO A 70 -10.28 33.07 -50.93
C PRO A 70 -11.05 32.85 -52.25
N ALA A 71 -11.67 33.89 -52.78
CA ALA A 71 -12.46 33.85 -54.04
C ALA A 71 -11.63 33.32 -55.22
N ALA A 72 -10.31 33.49 -55.21
CA ALA A 72 -9.36 32.97 -56.21
C ALA A 72 -9.33 31.44 -56.35
N LEU A 73 -10.01 30.68 -55.47
CA LEU A 73 -10.07 29.22 -55.52
C LEU A 73 -11.20 28.68 -56.42
N HIS A 74 -12.18 29.50 -56.80
CA HIS A 74 -13.34 29.08 -57.58
C HIS A 74 -13.07 28.72 -59.06
N ALA A 75 -11.93 29.10 -59.60
CA ALA A 75 -11.55 28.79 -60.99
C ALA A 75 -10.38 27.80 -61.09
N ARG A 76 -10.08 27.06 -60.04
CA ARG A 76 -8.88 26.18 -59.96
C ARG A 76 -9.25 24.73 -60.29
N SER A 77 -8.24 23.98 -60.82
CA SER A 77 -8.34 22.54 -61.10
C SER A 77 -8.75 21.72 -59.87
N ASP A 78 -9.40 20.59 -60.10
CA ASP A 78 -9.77 19.59 -59.10
C ASP A 78 -8.58 19.14 -58.23
N GLU A 79 -7.42 18.97 -58.87
CA GLU A 79 -6.18 18.59 -58.15
C GLU A 79 -5.74 19.68 -57.17
N PHE A 80 -5.81 20.96 -57.58
CA PHE A 80 -5.47 22.06 -56.70
C PHE A 80 -6.44 22.14 -55.49
N LEU A 81 -7.74 22.01 -55.73
CA LEU A 81 -8.75 22.00 -54.64
C LEU A 81 -8.54 20.84 -53.70
N PHE A 82 -8.19 19.67 -54.23
CA PHE A 82 -7.90 18.51 -53.40
C PHE A 82 -6.62 18.68 -52.57
N ARG A 83 -5.55 19.18 -53.14
CA ARG A 83 -4.31 19.50 -52.42
C ARG A 83 -4.53 20.55 -51.32
N ALA A 84 -5.30 21.59 -51.62
CA ALA A 84 -5.69 22.61 -50.63
C ALA A 84 -6.50 22.01 -49.47
N ALA A 85 -7.52 21.18 -49.77
CA ALA A 85 -8.33 20.50 -48.79
C ALA A 85 -7.48 19.61 -47.87
N ARG A 86 -6.55 18.81 -48.44
CA ARG A 86 -5.61 17.98 -47.65
C ARG A 86 -4.70 18.82 -46.76
N ARG A 87 -4.21 19.96 -47.24
CA ARG A 87 -3.34 20.88 -46.48
C ARG A 87 -4.13 21.49 -45.31
N TYR A 88 -5.34 22.00 -45.54
CA TYR A 88 -6.23 22.53 -44.49
C TYR A 88 -6.60 21.43 -43.45
N PHE A 89 -6.88 20.22 -43.94
CA PHE A 89 -7.19 19.10 -43.04
C PHE A 89 -5.99 18.72 -42.17
N LYS A 90 -4.77 18.64 -42.73
CA LYS A 90 -3.55 18.40 -41.93
C LYS A 90 -3.28 19.52 -40.93
N GLY A 91 -3.55 20.77 -41.28
CA GLY A 91 -3.40 21.94 -40.42
C GLY A 91 -4.52 22.09 -39.36
N GLY A 92 -5.50 21.18 -39.32
CA GLY A 92 -6.59 21.26 -38.34
C GLY A 92 -7.71 22.23 -38.67
N HIS A 93 -7.66 22.88 -39.86
CA HIS A 93 -8.64 23.85 -40.32
C HIS A 93 -9.84 23.14 -41.00
N ASP A 94 -10.62 22.39 -40.20
CA ASP A 94 -11.70 21.53 -40.71
C ASP A 94 -12.76 22.26 -41.52
N ARG A 95 -13.07 23.55 -41.23
CA ARG A 95 -14.06 24.35 -41.95
C ARG A 95 -13.56 24.66 -43.36
N LEU A 96 -12.32 25.10 -43.51
CA LEU A 96 -11.73 25.40 -44.81
C LEU A 96 -11.54 24.15 -45.66
N ALA A 97 -11.09 23.05 -45.01
CA ALA A 97 -10.94 21.74 -45.66
C ALA A 97 -12.29 21.26 -46.22
N LEU A 98 -13.40 21.41 -45.47
CA LEU A 98 -14.73 21.01 -45.88
C LEU A 98 -15.23 21.86 -47.05
N GLN A 99 -15.00 23.17 -47.02
CA GLN A 99 -15.35 24.06 -48.11
C GLN A 99 -14.64 23.68 -49.42
N ALA A 100 -13.32 23.47 -49.35
CA ALA A 100 -12.53 23.10 -50.54
C ALA A 100 -12.96 21.75 -51.13
N VAL A 101 -13.22 20.74 -50.29
CA VAL A 101 -13.76 19.44 -50.76
C VAL A 101 -15.17 19.59 -51.36
N THR A 102 -16.03 20.42 -50.78
CA THR A 102 -17.39 20.60 -51.26
C THR A 102 -17.40 21.31 -52.64
N MET A 103 -16.51 22.26 -52.84
CA MET A 103 -16.29 22.90 -54.14
C MET A 103 -15.83 21.88 -55.18
N LEU A 104 -14.80 21.08 -54.88
CA LEU A 104 -14.33 20.04 -55.79
C LEU A 104 -15.47 19.10 -56.23
N LEU A 105 -16.24 18.59 -55.25
CA LEU A 105 -17.34 17.65 -55.53
C LEU A 105 -18.50 18.27 -56.30
N LYS A 106 -18.71 19.62 -56.18
CA LYS A 106 -19.76 20.36 -56.89
C LYS A 106 -19.32 20.78 -58.32
N ASP A 107 -18.10 21.34 -58.39
CA ASP A 107 -17.64 21.99 -59.61
C ASP A 107 -16.96 20.99 -60.60
N HIS A 108 -16.50 19.82 -60.07
CA HIS A 108 -15.85 18.75 -60.83
C HIS A 108 -16.47 17.37 -60.57
N PRO A 109 -17.74 17.11 -60.88
CA PRO A 109 -18.43 15.86 -60.56
C PRO A 109 -17.87 14.62 -61.29
N GLY A 110 -17.18 14.81 -62.43
CA GLY A 110 -16.54 13.74 -63.19
C GLY A 110 -15.04 13.52 -62.86
N SER A 111 -14.51 14.19 -61.81
CA SER A 111 -13.11 14.07 -61.46
C SER A 111 -12.72 12.67 -60.99
N ILE A 112 -11.54 12.21 -61.40
CA ILE A 112 -10.90 10.99 -60.86
C ILE A 112 -10.71 11.08 -59.33
N LEU A 113 -10.64 12.30 -58.79
CA LEU A 113 -10.50 12.57 -57.38
C LEU A 113 -11.82 12.49 -56.58
N GLN A 114 -12.94 12.14 -57.21
CA GLN A 114 -14.25 12.06 -56.53
C GLN A 114 -14.23 11.12 -55.34
N GLY A 115 -13.70 9.89 -55.50
CA GLY A 115 -13.59 8.89 -54.39
C GLY A 115 -12.72 9.40 -53.24
N PRO A 116 -11.43 9.78 -53.51
CA PRO A 116 -10.58 10.43 -52.53
C PRO A 116 -11.17 11.64 -51.84
N ALA A 117 -11.90 12.49 -52.56
CA ALA A 117 -12.56 13.68 -52.03
C ALA A 117 -13.72 13.34 -51.11
N LEU A 118 -14.57 12.36 -51.44
CA LEU A 118 -15.63 11.86 -50.59
C LEU A 118 -15.06 11.25 -49.31
N LEU A 119 -13.99 10.45 -49.42
CA LEU A 119 -13.29 9.91 -48.28
C LEU A 119 -12.74 11.02 -47.36
N LEU A 120 -12.12 12.05 -47.94
CA LEU A 120 -11.62 13.19 -47.17
C LEU A 120 -12.76 13.95 -46.48
N ARG A 121 -13.89 14.15 -47.16
CA ARG A 121 -15.12 14.75 -46.58
C ARG A 121 -15.62 13.93 -45.40
N ALA A 122 -15.71 12.61 -45.56
CA ALA A 122 -16.10 11.69 -44.47
C ALA A 122 -15.14 11.79 -43.27
N ARG A 123 -13.84 11.83 -43.49
CA ARG A 123 -12.80 11.99 -42.45
C ARG A 123 -12.92 13.32 -41.71
N ILE A 124 -13.17 14.43 -42.43
CA ILE A 124 -13.37 15.75 -41.82
C ILE A 124 -14.60 15.72 -40.90
N GLU A 125 -15.75 15.24 -41.40
CA GLU A 125 -16.98 15.19 -40.62
C GLU A 125 -16.87 14.21 -39.44
N ALA A 126 -16.18 13.07 -39.59
CA ALA A 126 -15.88 12.13 -38.50
C ALA A 126 -15.04 12.82 -37.42
N ARG A 127 -13.96 13.55 -37.77
CA ARG A 127 -13.14 14.30 -36.82
C ARG A 127 -13.96 15.38 -36.09
N ARG A 128 -14.81 16.11 -36.78
CA ARG A 128 -15.72 17.12 -36.18
C ARG A 128 -16.72 16.49 -35.23
N SER A 129 -17.36 15.38 -35.62
CA SER A 129 -18.27 14.62 -34.79
C SER A 129 -17.62 14.10 -33.51
N ILE A 130 -16.39 13.60 -33.60
CA ILE A 130 -15.61 13.16 -32.42
C ILE A 130 -15.30 14.34 -31.49
N ARG A 131 -14.84 15.48 -32.04
CA ARG A 131 -14.47 16.67 -31.22
C ARG A 131 -15.69 17.29 -30.52
N ARG A 132 -16.87 17.30 -31.17
CA ARG A 132 -18.10 17.83 -30.57
C ARG A 132 -18.75 16.88 -29.56
N GLY A 133 -18.33 15.65 -29.53
CA GLY A 133 -19.01 14.63 -28.73
C GLY A 133 -20.40 14.26 -29.28
N ASP A 134 -20.71 14.60 -30.58
CA ASP A 134 -22.01 14.34 -31.16
C ASP A 134 -22.38 12.86 -30.99
N ARG A 135 -23.62 12.61 -30.56
CA ARG A 135 -24.16 11.25 -30.45
C ARG A 135 -24.56 10.69 -31.82
N ASP A 136 -24.87 11.57 -32.80
CA ASP A 136 -25.22 11.17 -34.15
C ASP A 136 -23.97 10.80 -34.96
N PHE A 137 -23.84 9.51 -35.24
CA PHE A 137 -22.79 8.93 -36.06
C PHE A 137 -23.23 8.66 -37.51
N ARG A 138 -24.51 8.85 -37.85
CA ARG A 138 -25.10 8.45 -39.13
C ARG A 138 -24.52 9.24 -40.29
N ARG A 139 -24.38 10.55 -40.14
CA ARG A 139 -23.88 11.42 -41.21
C ARG A 139 -22.48 11.10 -41.71
N PRO A 140 -21.44 11.00 -40.82
CA PRO A 140 -20.11 10.54 -41.25
C PRO A 140 -20.12 9.13 -41.84
N LEU A 141 -20.92 8.22 -41.28
CA LEU A 141 -21.05 6.85 -41.79
C LEU A 141 -21.64 6.79 -43.19
N ALA A 142 -22.69 7.59 -43.48
CA ALA A 142 -23.26 7.71 -44.81
C ALA A 142 -22.25 8.22 -45.85
N LEU A 143 -21.40 9.18 -45.48
CA LEU A 143 -20.33 9.69 -46.34
C LEU A 143 -19.22 8.63 -46.59
N PHE A 144 -18.86 7.81 -45.61
CA PHE A 144 -17.96 6.67 -45.83
C PHE A 144 -18.57 5.66 -46.79
N ARG A 145 -19.86 5.32 -46.62
CA ARG A 145 -20.57 4.41 -47.55
C ARG A 145 -20.69 4.99 -48.98
N GLN A 146 -20.85 6.33 -49.12
CA GLN A 146 -20.81 6.97 -50.44
C GLN A 146 -19.41 6.82 -51.07
N ALA A 147 -18.34 7.04 -50.31
CA ALA A 147 -16.98 6.85 -50.81
C ALA A 147 -16.71 5.37 -51.18
N GLU A 148 -17.25 4.41 -50.42
CA GLU A 148 -17.09 2.95 -50.70
C GLU A 148 -17.68 2.53 -52.04
N LYS A 149 -18.81 3.21 -52.46
CA LYS A 149 -19.52 2.90 -53.70
C LYS A 149 -18.84 3.40 -54.96
N VAL A 150 -17.95 4.39 -54.87
CA VAL A 150 -17.22 4.92 -56.02
C VAL A 150 -16.20 3.91 -56.50
N PRO A 151 -16.27 3.47 -57.79
CA PRO A 151 -15.30 2.51 -58.32
C PRO A 151 -13.91 3.15 -58.41
N PRO A 152 -12.87 2.41 -58.16
CA PRO A 152 -11.50 2.93 -58.35
C PRO A 152 -11.17 3.09 -59.83
N PRO A 153 -10.52 4.17 -60.25
CA PRO A 153 -9.14 4.01 -60.56
C PRO A 153 -8.26 4.87 -59.62
N GLY A 154 -7.17 4.27 -59.11
CA GLY A 154 -6.13 5.00 -58.42
C GLY A 154 -6.30 5.21 -56.90
N TRP A 155 -7.27 4.59 -56.22
CA TRP A 155 -7.44 4.64 -54.79
C TRP A 155 -7.84 3.29 -54.20
N ASP A 156 -7.48 3.05 -52.93
CA ASP A 156 -7.65 1.77 -52.25
C ASP A 156 -8.97 1.78 -51.41
N LYS A 157 -9.94 0.95 -51.77
CA LYS A 157 -11.15 0.72 -50.96
C LYS A 157 -10.87 0.28 -49.53
N GLY A 158 -9.73 -0.40 -49.31
CA GLY A 158 -9.30 -0.77 -48.01
C GLY A 158 -9.12 0.44 -47.06
N GLU A 159 -8.70 1.61 -47.59
CA GLU A 159 -8.65 2.82 -46.76
C GLU A 159 -10.02 3.23 -46.24
N VAL A 160 -11.08 3.13 -47.06
CA VAL A 160 -12.43 3.49 -46.63
C VAL A 160 -12.91 2.62 -45.49
N LEU A 161 -12.82 1.30 -45.65
CA LEU A 161 -13.19 0.33 -44.62
C LEU A 161 -12.38 0.55 -43.34
N PHE A 162 -11.09 0.78 -43.51
CA PHE A 162 -10.20 1.06 -42.39
C PHE A 162 -10.64 2.32 -41.62
N ARG A 163 -10.88 3.44 -42.32
CA ARG A 163 -11.26 4.70 -41.70
C ARG A 163 -12.65 4.65 -41.08
N MET A 164 -13.58 3.97 -41.73
CA MET A 164 -14.92 3.72 -41.20
C MET A 164 -14.88 2.88 -39.91
N GLY A 165 -14.13 1.77 -39.93
CA GLY A 165 -13.94 0.94 -38.76
C GLY A 165 -13.29 1.70 -37.60
N GLN A 166 -12.23 2.48 -37.86
CA GLN A 166 -11.60 3.35 -36.84
C GLN A 166 -12.59 4.36 -36.24
N TYR A 167 -13.44 4.99 -37.08
CA TYR A 167 -14.42 5.94 -36.63
C TYR A 167 -15.42 5.30 -35.65
N LEU A 168 -15.96 4.13 -36.02
CA LEU A 168 -16.90 3.39 -35.17
C LEU A 168 -16.28 2.95 -33.85
N VAL A 169 -15.05 2.45 -33.87
CA VAL A 169 -14.32 2.09 -32.65
C VAL A 169 -14.25 3.29 -31.70
N ARG A 170 -13.88 4.47 -32.21
CA ARG A 170 -13.78 5.70 -31.41
C ARG A 170 -15.12 6.23 -30.90
N LYS A 171 -16.21 5.89 -31.56
CA LYS A 171 -17.59 6.28 -31.19
C LYS A 171 -18.29 5.28 -30.26
N ARG A 172 -17.58 4.37 -29.63
CA ARG A 172 -18.11 3.30 -28.74
C ARG A 172 -18.86 2.16 -29.46
N PHE A 173 -18.93 2.17 -30.79
CA PHE A 173 -19.42 1.03 -31.58
C PHE A 173 -18.28 0.06 -31.87
N GLY A 174 -17.62 -0.37 -30.81
CA GLY A 174 -16.39 -1.13 -30.92
C GLY A 174 -16.57 -2.53 -31.48
N VAL A 175 -17.75 -3.13 -31.37
CA VAL A 175 -18.07 -4.44 -31.98
C VAL A 175 -18.19 -4.28 -33.48
N GLU A 176 -19.03 -3.37 -33.94
CA GLU A 176 -19.25 -3.07 -35.35
C GLU A 176 -17.98 -2.55 -36.03
N GLY A 177 -17.26 -1.64 -35.35
CA GLY A 177 -15.99 -1.12 -35.86
C GLY A 177 -14.93 -2.21 -36.04
N ARG A 178 -14.78 -3.10 -35.09
CA ARG A 178 -13.88 -4.26 -35.24
C ARG A 178 -14.37 -5.23 -36.31
N GLY A 179 -15.70 -5.45 -36.41
CA GLY A 179 -16.26 -6.28 -37.47
C GLY A 179 -15.88 -5.79 -38.87
N LEU A 180 -15.93 -4.46 -39.13
CA LEU A 180 -15.46 -3.88 -40.37
C LEU A 180 -13.97 -4.01 -40.62
N LEU A 181 -13.18 -3.85 -39.57
CA LEU A 181 -11.72 -4.03 -39.65
C LEU A 181 -11.35 -5.51 -39.91
N GLU A 182 -12.07 -6.46 -39.32
CA GLU A 182 -11.89 -7.89 -39.61
C GLU A 182 -12.35 -8.25 -41.04
N ARG A 183 -13.46 -7.66 -41.52
CA ARG A 183 -13.92 -7.81 -42.90
C ARG A 183 -12.83 -7.32 -43.88
N LEU A 184 -12.27 -6.13 -43.67
CA LEU A 184 -11.14 -5.63 -44.47
C LEU A 184 -9.99 -6.64 -44.52
N ARG A 185 -9.65 -7.24 -43.40
CA ARG A 185 -8.57 -8.24 -43.29
C ARG A 185 -8.87 -9.51 -44.06
N SER A 186 -10.13 -9.98 -44.00
CA SER A 186 -10.55 -11.20 -44.73
C SER A 186 -10.62 -10.98 -46.26
N GLU A 187 -11.07 -9.79 -46.69
CA GLU A 187 -11.20 -9.47 -48.12
C GLU A 187 -9.84 -9.17 -48.76
N ASN A 188 -8.92 -8.55 -48.04
CA ASN A 188 -7.61 -8.08 -48.54
C ASN A 188 -6.47 -8.36 -47.54
N PRO A 189 -6.10 -9.61 -47.29
CA PRO A 189 -5.17 -9.98 -46.22
C PRO A 189 -3.78 -9.41 -46.39
N GLN A 190 -3.32 -9.16 -47.62
CA GLN A 190 -1.96 -8.60 -47.91
C GLN A 190 -1.94 -7.07 -48.02
N SER A 191 -3.09 -6.40 -47.87
CA SER A 191 -3.15 -4.94 -47.97
C SER A 191 -2.46 -4.27 -46.78
N PRO A 192 -1.73 -3.14 -47.01
CA PRO A 192 -1.20 -2.30 -45.91
C PRO A 192 -2.32 -1.84 -44.93
N TRP A 193 -3.57 -1.73 -45.41
CA TRP A 193 -4.71 -1.36 -44.57
C TRP A 193 -5.13 -2.51 -43.67
N SER A 194 -4.96 -3.75 -44.09
CA SER A 194 -5.19 -4.94 -43.25
C SER A 194 -4.19 -5.01 -42.10
N TYR A 195 -2.93 -4.68 -42.36
CA TYR A 195 -1.93 -4.52 -41.30
C TYR A 195 -2.37 -3.46 -40.27
N ARG A 196 -2.73 -2.28 -40.73
CA ARG A 196 -3.21 -1.17 -39.86
C ARG A 196 -4.52 -1.50 -39.17
N ALA A 197 -5.39 -2.33 -39.78
CA ALA A 197 -6.60 -2.83 -39.15
C ALA A 197 -6.27 -3.72 -37.93
N LEU A 198 -5.30 -4.63 -38.04
CA LEU A 198 -4.85 -5.45 -36.91
C LEU A 198 -4.36 -4.59 -35.75
N LEU A 199 -3.53 -3.57 -36.02
CA LEU A 199 -3.07 -2.63 -34.98
C LEU A 199 -4.24 -1.88 -34.33
N SER A 200 -5.24 -1.44 -35.13
CA SER A 200 -6.43 -0.74 -34.60
C SER A 200 -7.33 -1.67 -33.78
N ILE A 201 -7.46 -2.94 -34.16
CA ILE A 201 -8.20 -3.94 -33.39
C ILE A 201 -7.48 -4.23 -32.06
N ALA A 202 -6.15 -4.41 -32.10
CA ALA A 202 -5.35 -4.61 -30.91
C ALA A 202 -5.49 -3.43 -29.92
N ASP A 203 -5.36 -2.20 -30.42
CA ASP A 203 -5.54 -0.99 -29.59
C ASP A 203 -6.96 -0.88 -29.02
N SER A 204 -7.99 -1.23 -29.79
CA SER A 204 -9.40 -1.27 -29.32
C SER A 204 -9.62 -2.25 -28.16
N TYR A 205 -8.99 -3.42 -28.20
CA TYR A 205 -9.04 -4.37 -27.09
C TYR A 205 -8.27 -3.85 -25.87
N ARG A 206 -7.08 -3.25 -26.10
CA ARG A 206 -6.29 -2.62 -25.05
C ARG A 206 -7.08 -1.51 -24.32
N GLU A 207 -7.78 -0.64 -25.05
CA GLU A 207 -8.59 0.42 -24.46
C GLU A 207 -9.73 -0.12 -23.59
N LYS A 208 -10.27 -1.29 -23.93
CA LYS A 208 -11.27 -2.00 -23.11
C LYS A 208 -10.68 -2.73 -21.90
N GLY A 209 -9.36 -2.83 -21.81
CA GLY A 209 -8.67 -3.57 -20.77
C GLY A 209 -8.53 -5.08 -21.04
N ASP A 210 -8.97 -5.54 -22.22
CA ASP A 210 -8.81 -6.94 -22.67
C ASP A 210 -7.40 -7.12 -23.27
N LEU A 211 -6.41 -7.15 -22.37
CA LEU A 211 -5.01 -7.24 -22.78
C LEU A 211 -4.64 -8.56 -23.47
N PRO A 212 -5.19 -9.74 -23.10
CA PRO A 212 -4.91 -10.98 -23.80
C PRO A 212 -5.35 -10.96 -25.27
N ARG A 213 -6.57 -10.47 -25.57
CA ARG A 213 -7.02 -10.33 -26.96
C ARG A 213 -6.24 -9.26 -27.71
N ALA A 214 -5.87 -8.16 -27.06
CA ALA A 214 -5.03 -7.13 -27.67
C ALA A 214 -3.68 -7.70 -28.11
N GLU A 215 -3.02 -8.47 -27.25
CA GLU A 215 -1.73 -9.11 -27.51
C GLU A 215 -1.82 -10.14 -28.65
N LYS A 216 -2.84 -11.01 -28.63
CA LYS A 216 -3.07 -11.95 -29.72
C LYS A 216 -3.16 -11.26 -31.08
N ARG A 217 -3.84 -10.10 -31.15
CA ARG A 217 -3.96 -9.32 -32.40
C ARG A 217 -2.65 -8.61 -32.77
N LEU A 218 -1.92 -8.16 -31.79
CA LEU A 218 -0.61 -7.55 -32.02
C LEU A 218 0.43 -8.55 -32.53
N LEU A 219 0.42 -9.79 -32.02
CA LEU A 219 1.27 -10.88 -32.52
C LEU A 219 0.93 -11.26 -33.96
N MET A 220 -0.34 -11.18 -34.36
CA MET A 220 -0.73 -11.38 -35.78
C MET A 220 -0.27 -10.23 -36.69
N ALA A 221 0.02 -9.06 -36.13
CA ALA A 221 0.59 -7.90 -36.82
C ALA A 221 2.11 -7.82 -36.67
N ASP A 222 2.79 -8.92 -36.36
CA ASP A 222 4.25 -8.96 -36.31
C ASP A 222 4.79 -8.54 -37.69
N PRO A 223 5.62 -7.47 -37.77
CA PRO A 223 6.14 -6.96 -39.03
C PRO A 223 6.96 -7.98 -39.86
N GLU A 224 7.51 -8.99 -39.18
CA GLU A 224 8.34 -10.03 -39.82
C GLU A 224 7.51 -11.21 -40.34
N LYS A 225 6.29 -11.39 -39.82
CA LYS A 225 5.40 -12.51 -40.16
C LYS A 225 4.20 -12.09 -41.01
N PHE A 226 3.96 -10.79 -41.14
CA PHE A 226 2.83 -10.29 -41.93
C PHE A 226 3.04 -10.53 -43.43
N PRO A 227 2.07 -11.12 -44.17
CA PRO A 227 2.25 -11.51 -45.55
C PRO A 227 2.30 -10.37 -46.57
N GLY A 228 2.01 -9.15 -46.16
CA GLY A 228 1.96 -7.96 -47.01
C GLY A 228 3.07 -6.95 -46.71
N PRO A 229 3.12 -5.86 -47.47
CA PRO A 229 4.14 -4.83 -47.28
C PRO A 229 3.92 -4.05 -45.97
N VAL A 230 4.97 -3.99 -45.13
CA VAL A 230 4.98 -3.22 -43.88
C VAL A 230 5.95 -2.03 -44.05
N THR A 231 5.42 -0.82 -43.96
CA THR A 231 6.24 0.37 -44.04
C THR A 231 7.02 0.61 -42.75
N LYS A 232 8.11 1.41 -42.83
CA LYS A 232 8.83 1.87 -41.62
C LYS A 232 7.92 2.53 -40.60
N ASP A 233 6.94 3.35 -41.06
CA ASP A 233 5.94 4.00 -40.20
C ASP A 233 5.01 2.98 -39.50
N ASP A 234 4.61 1.93 -40.24
CA ASP A 234 3.76 0.89 -39.65
C ASP A 234 4.54 0.00 -38.66
N ARG A 235 5.84 -0.26 -38.88
CA ARG A 235 6.73 -0.94 -37.91
C ARG A 235 6.89 -0.10 -36.63
N LEU A 236 7.07 1.21 -36.77
CA LEU A 236 7.12 2.12 -35.62
C LEU A 236 5.82 2.11 -34.82
N ARG A 237 4.66 2.15 -35.49
CA ARG A 237 3.35 2.03 -34.82
C ARG A 237 3.19 0.74 -34.05
N TRP A 238 3.66 -0.36 -34.61
CA TRP A 238 3.66 -1.67 -33.94
C TRP A 238 4.49 -1.64 -32.67
N LEU A 239 5.75 -1.17 -32.73
CA LEU A 239 6.64 -1.04 -31.56
C LEU A 239 6.03 -0.16 -30.48
N TYR A 240 5.48 1.01 -30.85
CA TYR A 240 4.84 1.89 -29.85
C TYR A 240 3.58 1.25 -29.23
N LEU A 241 2.82 0.47 -30.00
CA LEU A 241 1.66 -0.24 -29.46
C LEU A 241 2.08 -1.42 -28.60
N ALA A 242 3.14 -2.15 -28.94
CA ALA A 242 3.72 -3.21 -28.13
C ALA A 242 4.19 -2.67 -26.76
N GLY A 243 5.00 -1.63 -26.77
CA GLY A 243 5.41 -0.96 -25.54
C GLY A 243 4.23 -0.42 -24.74
N HIS A 244 3.18 0.09 -25.40
CA HIS A 244 1.95 0.54 -24.72
C HIS A 244 1.22 -0.59 -24.01
N LEU A 245 1.08 -1.76 -24.64
CA LEU A 245 0.48 -2.94 -24.05
C LEU A 245 1.26 -3.44 -22.83
N LYS A 246 2.59 -3.52 -22.95
CA LYS A 246 3.48 -3.88 -21.84
C LYS A 246 3.36 -2.89 -20.69
N LEU A 247 3.34 -1.57 -20.96
CA LEU A 247 3.06 -0.55 -19.94
C LEU A 247 1.74 -0.77 -19.22
N ASP A 248 0.69 -1.12 -19.96
CA ASP A 248 -0.63 -1.36 -19.38
C ASP A 248 -0.69 -2.64 -18.53
N ARG A 249 0.14 -3.64 -18.82
CA ARG A 249 0.37 -4.82 -17.99
C ARG A 249 1.20 -4.55 -16.73
N GLY A 250 1.99 -3.47 -16.74
CA GLY A 250 2.95 -3.17 -15.66
C GLY A 250 4.36 -3.69 -15.95
N ASP A 251 4.61 -4.29 -17.10
CA ASP A 251 5.94 -4.67 -17.57
C ASP A 251 6.67 -3.42 -18.08
N ILE A 252 7.31 -2.74 -17.15
CA ILE A 252 8.04 -1.50 -17.45
C ILE A 252 9.35 -1.76 -18.22
N PRO A 253 10.16 -2.78 -17.86
CA PRO A 253 11.37 -3.11 -18.60
C PRO A 253 11.09 -3.47 -20.05
N GLY A 254 10.18 -4.42 -20.31
CA GLY A 254 9.85 -4.84 -21.66
C GLY A 254 9.23 -3.71 -22.52
N ALA A 255 8.47 -2.79 -21.90
CA ALA A 255 8.01 -1.60 -22.62
C ALA A 255 9.17 -0.67 -23.00
N GLY A 256 10.20 -0.58 -22.16
CA GLY A 256 11.41 0.18 -22.42
C GLY A 256 12.16 -0.35 -23.63
N GLU A 257 12.30 -1.66 -23.76
CA GLU A 257 12.93 -2.32 -24.92
C GLU A 257 12.24 -1.96 -26.23
N ASP A 258 10.91 -2.08 -26.28
CA ASP A 258 10.13 -1.72 -27.47
C ASP A 258 10.28 -0.24 -27.84
N PHE A 259 10.26 0.66 -26.85
CA PHE A 259 10.45 2.08 -27.11
C PHE A 259 11.88 2.43 -27.53
N LEU A 260 12.90 1.75 -27.02
CA LEU A 260 14.28 1.90 -27.47
C LEU A 260 14.43 1.40 -28.90
N ALA A 261 13.86 0.24 -29.24
CA ALA A 261 13.84 -0.27 -30.62
C ALA A 261 13.13 0.70 -31.59
N ALA A 262 12.02 1.31 -31.15
CA ALA A 262 11.35 2.33 -31.95
C ALA A 262 12.21 3.59 -32.13
N LEU A 263 12.92 4.05 -31.11
CA LEU A 263 13.79 5.21 -31.16
C LEU A 263 15.04 4.94 -32.02
N SER A 264 15.62 3.74 -31.98
CA SER A 264 16.74 3.35 -32.85
C SER A 264 16.33 3.33 -34.33
N LEU A 265 15.09 2.89 -34.61
CA LEU A 265 14.56 2.91 -35.96
C LEU A 265 14.27 4.34 -36.46
N SER A 266 13.76 5.23 -35.60
CA SER A 266 13.55 6.65 -35.94
C SER A 266 13.52 7.53 -34.70
N HIS A 267 14.58 8.27 -34.46
CA HIS A 267 14.71 9.19 -33.33
C HIS A 267 13.70 10.37 -33.42
N ASP A 268 13.37 10.83 -34.63
CA ASP A 268 12.50 12.00 -34.83
C ASP A 268 11.00 11.67 -34.84
N TYR A 269 10.65 10.40 -34.94
CA TYR A 269 9.26 9.95 -35.01
C TYR A 269 8.36 10.51 -33.89
N PRO A 270 8.79 10.52 -32.61
CA PRO A 270 7.98 11.07 -31.51
C PRO A 270 7.66 12.56 -31.66
N TYR A 271 8.53 13.33 -32.31
CA TYR A 271 8.33 14.79 -32.45
C TYR A 271 7.34 15.15 -33.55
N THR A 272 7.00 14.20 -34.41
CA THR A 272 5.97 14.35 -35.46
C THR A 272 4.69 13.56 -35.15
N HIS A 273 4.75 12.62 -34.21
CA HIS A 273 3.66 11.74 -33.83
C HIS A 273 3.29 11.90 -32.35
N PRO A 274 2.22 12.63 -32.04
CA PRO A 274 1.86 12.98 -30.66
C PRO A 274 1.66 11.76 -29.75
N GLU A 275 1.16 10.66 -30.32
CA GLU A 275 0.97 9.43 -29.55
C GLU A 275 2.29 8.84 -29.03
N ALA A 276 3.30 8.78 -29.90
CA ALA A 276 4.63 8.27 -29.55
C ALA A 276 5.27 9.11 -28.44
N LEU A 277 5.26 10.44 -28.57
CA LEU A 277 5.83 11.33 -27.55
C LEU A 277 5.10 11.22 -26.21
N PHE A 278 3.77 11.12 -26.25
CA PHE A 278 2.97 10.93 -25.04
C PHE A 278 3.26 9.61 -24.34
N LEU A 279 3.45 8.51 -25.10
CA LEU A 279 3.79 7.20 -24.57
C LEU A 279 5.17 7.16 -23.94
N LEU A 280 6.16 7.80 -24.54
CA LEU A 280 7.49 7.96 -23.94
C LEU A 280 7.42 8.74 -22.61
N GLY A 281 6.59 9.79 -22.54
CA GLY A 281 6.32 10.51 -21.29
C GLY A 281 5.69 9.62 -20.23
N ARG A 282 4.70 8.80 -20.60
CA ARG A 282 4.06 7.83 -19.70
C ARG A 282 5.03 6.74 -19.25
N TYR A 283 5.87 6.24 -20.13
CA TYR A 283 6.91 5.28 -19.79
C TYR A 283 7.86 5.88 -18.74
N ALA A 284 8.44 7.04 -19.01
CA ALA A 284 9.34 7.72 -18.08
C ALA A 284 8.66 7.98 -16.71
N TYR A 285 7.38 8.35 -16.70
CA TYR A 285 6.59 8.51 -15.48
C TYR A 285 6.44 7.20 -14.69
N ARG A 286 6.19 6.08 -15.38
CA ARG A 286 6.02 4.76 -14.74
C ARG A 286 7.35 4.17 -14.29
N ALA A 287 8.42 4.43 -15.03
CA ALA A 287 9.79 4.03 -14.70
C ALA A 287 10.44 4.91 -13.61
N HIS A 288 9.71 5.85 -13.02
CA HIS A 288 10.21 6.81 -12.02
C HIS A 288 11.36 7.72 -12.52
N HIS A 289 11.51 7.88 -13.84
CA HIS A 289 12.43 8.84 -14.45
C HIS A 289 11.76 10.23 -14.52
N ASP A 290 11.50 10.84 -13.36
CA ASP A 290 10.61 11.99 -13.23
C ASP A 290 11.07 13.23 -13.99
N LEU A 291 12.36 13.57 -13.99
CA LEU A 291 12.90 14.70 -14.74
C LEU A 291 12.76 14.51 -16.25
N ARG A 292 13.01 13.28 -16.73
CA ARG A 292 12.80 12.94 -18.14
C ARG A 292 11.33 13.01 -18.52
N ALA A 293 10.43 12.52 -17.65
CA ALA A 293 9.00 12.62 -17.86
C ALA A 293 8.51 14.08 -17.95
N VAL A 294 8.98 14.96 -17.05
CA VAL A 294 8.68 16.41 -17.09
C VAL A 294 9.09 17.02 -18.45
N THR A 295 10.28 16.68 -18.92
CA THR A 295 10.81 17.20 -20.19
C THR A 295 9.95 16.74 -21.37
N LEU A 296 9.59 15.45 -21.42
CA LEU A 296 8.77 14.87 -22.49
C LEU A 296 7.36 15.47 -22.52
N PHE A 297 6.69 15.57 -21.34
CA PHE A 297 5.36 16.19 -21.30
C PHE A 297 5.39 17.69 -21.60
N ARG A 298 6.45 18.42 -21.21
CA ARG A 298 6.62 19.83 -21.58
C ARG A 298 6.78 19.99 -23.09
N ARG A 299 7.56 19.12 -23.74
CA ARG A 299 7.69 19.09 -25.20
C ARG A 299 6.36 18.73 -25.87
N PHE A 300 5.65 17.73 -25.36
CA PHE A 300 4.33 17.35 -25.88
C PHE A 300 3.37 18.53 -25.87
N ILE A 301 3.23 19.21 -24.74
CA ILE A 301 2.31 20.36 -24.58
C ILE A 301 2.66 21.48 -25.57
N ARG A 302 3.94 21.73 -25.82
CA ARG A 302 4.39 22.76 -26.75
C ARG A 302 4.19 22.37 -28.22
N LEU A 303 4.49 21.13 -28.59
CA LEU A 303 4.46 20.66 -29.98
C LEU A 303 3.03 20.33 -30.46
N PHE A 304 2.18 19.86 -29.55
CA PHE A 304 0.86 19.34 -29.89
C PHE A 304 -0.27 19.99 -29.08
N PRO A 305 -0.45 21.33 -29.13
CA PRO A 305 -1.43 22.04 -28.31
C PRO A 305 -2.89 21.71 -28.67
N ASN A 306 -3.14 21.11 -29.84
CA ASN A 306 -4.47 20.72 -30.30
C ASN A 306 -4.74 19.20 -30.22
N ASP A 307 -3.84 18.43 -29.60
CA ASP A 307 -4.03 16.99 -29.46
C ASP A 307 -5.00 16.67 -28.33
N SER A 308 -5.82 15.65 -28.50
CA SER A 308 -6.82 15.21 -27.51
C SER A 308 -6.21 14.75 -26.17
N ARG A 309 -4.93 14.44 -26.15
CA ARG A 309 -4.16 14.02 -24.96
C ARG A 309 -3.51 15.19 -24.21
N LEU A 310 -3.68 16.43 -24.70
CA LEU A 310 -3.08 17.63 -24.08
C LEU A 310 -3.41 17.71 -22.58
N SER A 311 -4.69 17.62 -22.24
CA SER A 311 -5.13 17.68 -20.84
C SER A 311 -4.53 16.56 -19.96
N LEU A 312 -4.36 15.37 -20.52
CA LEU A 312 -3.67 14.26 -19.81
C LEU A 312 -2.18 14.55 -19.62
N ALA A 313 -1.50 15.15 -20.62
CA ALA A 313 -0.10 15.55 -20.46
C ALA A 313 0.06 16.64 -19.38
N MET A 314 -0.87 17.60 -19.32
CA MET A 314 -0.92 18.61 -18.26
C MET A 314 -1.15 17.97 -16.88
N TYR A 315 -2.05 16.99 -16.79
CA TYR A 315 -2.26 16.21 -15.58
C TYR A 315 -0.98 15.50 -15.12
N TYR A 316 -0.27 14.77 -15.99
CA TYR A 316 0.97 14.11 -15.62
C TYR A 316 2.05 15.09 -15.18
N ARG A 317 2.14 16.27 -15.84
CA ARG A 317 3.06 17.34 -15.42
C ARG A 317 2.73 17.88 -14.04
N ALA A 318 1.44 18.02 -13.71
CA ALA A 318 1.00 18.39 -12.35
C ALA A 318 1.41 17.34 -11.32
N ARG A 319 1.14 16.06 -11.60
CA ARG A 319 1.52 14.92 -10.76
C ARG A 319 3.02 14.86 -10.47
N LEU A 320 3.83 15.09 -11.51
CA LEU A 320 5.29 15.12 -11.38
C LEU A 320 5.78 16.23 -10.45
N SER A 321 5.08 17.36 -10.36
CA SER A 321 5.44 18.39 -9.38
C SER A 321 5.34 17.89 -7.95
N GLY A 322 4.29 17.14 -7.62
CA GLY A 322 4.14 16.52 -6.30
C GLY A 322 5.21 15.46 -5.99
N ARG A 323 5.54 14.62 -6.99
CA ARG A 323 6.59 13.60 -6.85
C ARG A 323 8.00 14.19 -6.66
N LEU A 324 8.23 15.36 -7.22
CA LEU A 324 9.47 16.11 -7.07
C LEU A 324 9.51 17.01 -5.81
N GLY A 325 8.63 16.76 -4.83
CA GLY A 325 8.64 17.46 -3.55
C GLY A 325 7.86 18.78 -3.51
N HIS A 326 7.03 19.06 -4.53
CA HIS A 326 6.23 20.30 -4.60
C HIS A 326 4.73 20.04 -4.59
N PRO A 327 4.13 19.57 -3.46
CA PRO A 327 2.71 19.22 -3.39
C PRO A 327 1.77 20.40 -3.65
N ASP A 328 2.13 21.60 -3.21
CA ASP A 328 1.31 22.80 -3.45
C ASP A 328 1.28 23.19 -4.93
N ARG A 329 2.41 23.03 -5.64
CA ARG A 329 2.45 23.20 -7.10
C ARG A 329 1.64 22.13 -7.83
N GLU A 330 1.62 20.88 -7.33
CA GLU A 330 0.71 19.85 -7.84
C GLU A 330 -0.73 20.32 -7.72
N LYS A 331 -1.13 20.74 -6.50
CA LYS A 331 -2.51 21.17 -6.19
C LYS A 331 -2.94 22.39 -7.02
N GLY A 332 -2.06 23.38 -7.15
CA GLY A 332 -2.31 24.58 -7.99
C GLY A 332 -2.55 24.19 -9.46
N ARG A 333 -1.64 23.44 -10.07
CA ARG A 333 -1.77 23.00 -11.47
C ARG A 333 -2.96 22.08 -11.74
N LEU A 334 -3.35 21.24 -10.75
CA LEU A 334 -4.57 20.43 -10.89
C LEU A 334 -5.83 21.31 -10.89
N ARG A 335 -5.87 22.39 -10.07
CA ARG A 335 -6.97 23.36 -10.06
C ARG A 335 -7.04 24.13 -11.38
N GLU A 336 -5.93 24.68 -11.86
CA GLU A 336 -5.84 25.34 -13.16
C GLU A 336 -6.40 24.44 -14.26
N LEU A 337 -5.94 23.19 -14.36
CA LEU A 337 -6.42 22.24 -15.36
C LEU A 337 -7.93 21.99 -15.27
N THR A 338 -8.53 22.00 -14.08
CA THR A 338 -9.98 21.81 -13.92
C THR A 338 -10.80 23.03 -14.33
N MET A 339 -10.21 24.23 -14.29
CA MET A 339 -10.84 25.49 -14.69
C MET A 339 -10.67 25.74 -16.19
N ASP A 340 -9.46 25.58 -16.73
CA ASP A 340 -9.12 25.90 -18.11
C ASP A 340 -9.65 24.88 -19.12
N GLU A 341 -9.69 23.60 -18.72
CA GLU A 341 -10.07 22.48 -19.59
C GLU A 341 -11.21 21.62 -18.99
N PRO A 342 -12.37 22.22 -18.63
CA PRO A 342 -13.46 21.50 -18.00
C PRO A 342 -13.99 20.37 -18.88
N GLY A 343 -14.31 19.21 -18.28
CA GLY A 343 -14.87 18.06 -19.00
C GLY A 343 -13.88 17.25 -19.83
N THR A 344 -12.60 17.62 -19.85
CA THR A 344 -11.58 16.84 -20.54
C THR A 344 -11.09 15.64 -19.68
N PRO A 345 -10.51 14.59 -20.31
CA PRO A 345 -9.97 13.44 -19.58
C PRO A 345 -8.94 13.82 -18.52
N GLY A 346 -8.06 14.79 -18.79
CA GLY A 346 -7.09 15.31 -17.84
C GLY A 346 -7.72 16.02 -16.66
N SER A 347 -8.78 16.81 -16.90
CA SER A 347 -9.56 17.48 -15.86
C SER A 347 -10.26 16.46 -14.95
N HIS A 348 -10.86 15.40 -15.51
CA HIS A 348 -11.45 14.33 -14.71
C HIS A 348 -10.42 13.62 -13.86
N MET A 349 -9.24 13.31 -14.42
CA MET A 349 -8.13 12.75 -13.65
C MET A 349 -7.62 13.70 -12.55
N ALA A 350 -7.61 15.01 -12.81
CA ALA A 350 -7.24 16.02 -11.81
C ALA A 350 -8.26 16.05 -10.66
N LYS A 351 -9.55 16.05 -10.94
CA LYS A 351 -10.62 15.98 -9.94
C LYS A 351 -10.53 14.71 -9.09
N ILE A 352 -10.37 13.54 -9.72
CA ILE A 352 -10.16 12.27 -9.03
C ILE A 352 -8.94 12.36 -8.09
N ARG A 353 -7.84 12.93 -8.57
CA ARG A 353 -6.63 13.09 -7.76
C ARG A 353 -6.81 14.05 -6.59
N MET A 354 -7.50 15.17 -6.79
CA MET A 354 -7.80 16.13 -5.73
C MET A 354 -8.67 15.49 -4.64
N VAL A 355 -9.67 14.69 -5.01
CA VAL A 355 -10.46 13.91 -4.05
C VAL A 355 -9.57 12.93 -3.28
N ALA A 356 -8.69 12.20 -3.96
CA ALA A 356 -7.77 11.27 -3.30
C ALA A 356 -6.76 11.98 -2.37
N MET A 357 -6.38 13.23 -2.66
CA MET A 357 -5.52 14.04 -1.77
C MET A 357 -6.29 14.54 -0.54
N THR A 358 -7.57 14.84 -0.69
CA THR A 358 -8.45 15.29 0.39
C THR A 358 -8.78 14.15 1.36
N PHE A 359 -8.89 12.92 0.84
CA PHE A 359 -9.23 11.72 1.60
C PHE A 359 -8.14 10.63 1.44
N PRO A 360 -6.98 10.79 2.09
CA PRO A 360 -5.87 9.85 1.96
C PRO A 360 -6.20 8.47 2.52
N GLU A 361 -5.62 7.42 1.92
CA GLU A 361 -5.86 6.03 2.35
C GLU A 361 -5.16 5.67 3.66
N LYS A 362 -3.91 6.13 3.82
CA LYS A 362 -3.01 5.67 4.89
C LYS A 362 -3.14 6.45 6.21
N HIS A 363 -3.65 7.67 6.17
CA HIS A 363 -3.77 8.52 7.35
C HIS A 363 -5.11 9.26 7.31
N PRO A 364 -6.22 8.59 7.71
CA PRO A 364 -7.46 9.35 7.92
C PRO A 364 -7.18 10.43 8.98
N PRO A 365 -7.68 11.65 8.80
CA PRO A 365 -7.53 12.69 9.80
C PRO A 365 -8.07 12.19 11.14
N LYS A 366 -7.43 12.61 12.24
CA LYS A 366 -7.94 12.37 13.59
C LYS A 366 -9.26 13.14 13.73
N GLY A 367 -10.37 12.51 13.45
CA GLY A 367 -11.71 13.12 13.48
C GLY A 367 -12.59 12.64 12.33
N ALA A 368 -13.91 12.89 12.44
CA ALA A 368 -14.85 12.56 11.37
C ALA A 368 -14.59 13.45 10.15
N TRP A 369 -14.61 12.88 8.94
CA TRP A 369 -14.55 13.66 7.71
C TRP A 369 -15.73 14.63 7.62
N ASP A 370 -15.49 15.83 7.07
CA ASP A 370 -16.56 16.76 6.74
C ASP A 370 -17.58 16.07 5.81
N ARG A 371 -18.78 15.87 6.34
CA ARG A 371 -19.86 15.16 5.64
C ARG A 371 -20.27 15.87 4.35
N THR A 372 -20.24 17.20 4.35
CA THR A 372 -20.61 18.00 3.17
C THR A 372 -19.58 17.83 2.06
N LEU A 373 -18.30 17.91 2.42
CA LEU A 373 -17.19 17.72 1.49
C LEU A 373 -17.15 16.30 0.93
N LEU A 374 -17.39 15.30 1.80
CA LEU A 374 -17.48 13.90 1.41
C LEU A 374 -18.63 13.67 0.43
N SER A 375 -19.84 14.15 0.74
CA SER A 375 -21.02 14.00 -0.13
C SER A 375 -20.80 14.62 -1.51
N ARG A 376 -20.24 15.84 -1.56
CA ARG A 376 -19.87 16.51 -2.83
C ARG A 376 -18.84 15.70 -3.61
N SER A 377 -17.86 15.14 -2.94
CA SER A 377 -16.81 14.33 -3.58
C SER A 377 -17.37 13.02 -4.13
N LEU A 378 -18.26 12.36 -3.42
CA LEU A 378 -18.93 11.13 -3.88
C LEU A 378 -19.81 11.40 -5.10
N SER A 379 -20.59 12.49 -5.09
CA SER A 379 -21.41 12.90 -6.24
C SER A 379 -20.55 13.26 -7.45
N LEU A 380 -19.42 13.96 -7.25
CA LEU A 380 -18.47 14.28 -8.32
C LEU A 380 -17.88 13.02 -8.96
N LEU A 381 -17.45 12.03 -8.13
CA LEU A 381 -16.90 10.77 -8.65
C LEU A 381 -17.96 9.97 -9.41
N GLU A 382 -19.21 9.96 -8.95
CA GLU A 382 -20.33 9.33 -9.64
C GLU A 382 -20.57 9.95 -11.01
N LYS A 383 -20.62 11.28 -11.06
CA LYS A 383 -20.77 12.02 -12.32
C LYS A 383 -19.65 11.69 -13.31
N ILE A 384 -18.39 11.68 -12.86
CA ILE A 384 -17.26 11.32 -13.71
C ILE A 384 -17.39 9.85 -14.18
N ALA A 385 -17.79 8.93 -13.32
CA ALA A 385 -17.97 7.52 -13.68
C ALA A 385 -19.04 7.30 -14.74
N GLN A 386 -20.10 8.13 -14.74
CA GLN A 386 -21.21 8.04 -15.71
C GLN A 386 -20.94 8.78 -17.01
N GLU A 387 -20.34 9.96 -16.95
CA GLU A 387 -20.18 10.85 -18.11
C GLU A 387 -18.88 10.63 -18.89
N GLU A 388 -17.84 10.09 -18.25
CA GLU A 388 -16.52 9.92 -18.87
C GLU A 388 -16.53 8.86 -19.97
N THR A 389 -16.00 9.25 -21.13
CA THR A 389 -15.91 8.36 -22.29
C THR A 389 -14.74 7.38 -22.23
N HIS A 390 -13.68 7.72 -21.51
CA HIS A 390 -12.52 6.88 -21.34
C HIS A 390 -12.76 5.87 -20.21
N ALA A 391 -13.01 4.63 -20.58
CA ALA A 391 -13.36 3.55 -19.64
C ALA A 391 -12.44 3.48 -18.40
N ARG A 392 -11.12 3.63 -18.60
CA ARG A 392 -10.15 3.59 -17.49
C ARG A 392 -10.29 4.73 -16.48
N ILE A 393 -10.72 5.93 -16.93
CA ILE A 393 -10.92 7.07 -16.03
C ILE A 393 -12.22 6.88 -15.26
N ALA A 394 -13.29 6.44 -15.94
CA ALA A 394 -14.57 6.09 -15.32
C ALA A 394 -14.39 4.98 -14.26
N GLN A 395 -13.67 3.92 -14.60
CA GLN A 395 -13.31 2.83 -13.69
C GLN A 395 -12.55 3.34 -12.46
N ARG A 396 -11.59 4.25 -12.66
CA ARG A 396 -10.82 4.83 -11.56
C ARG A 396 -11.68 5.67 -10.63
N ALA A 397 -12.62 6.43 -11.15
CA ALA A 397 -13.59 7.19 -10.37
C ALA A 397 -14.48 6.25 -9.55
N SER A 398 -14.98 5.17 -10.14
CA SER A 398 -15.79 4.16 -9.47
C SER A 398 -15.03 3.47 -8.34
N LEU A 399 -13.81 3.02 -8.59
CA LEU A 399 -12.98 2.38 -7.54
C LEU A 399 -12.71 3.32 -6.36
N LEU A 400 -12.35 4.58 -6.63
CA LEU A 400 -12.14 5.56 -5.57
C LEU A 400 -13.43 5.84 -4.80
N ARG A 401 -14.58 5.94 -5.47
CA ARG A 401 -15.88 6.16 -4.83
C ARG A 401 -16.25 5.02 -3.88
N ILE A 402 -16.13 3.78 -4.34
CA ILE A 402 -16.41 2.60 -3.51
C ILE A 402 -15.46 2.56 -2.29
N GLY A 403 -14.15 2.80 -2.50
CA GLY A 403 -13.18 2.86 -1.42
C GLY A 403 -13.47 3.97 -0.40
N LEU A 404 -13.96 5.13 -0.87
CA LEU A 404 -14.38 6.23 0.02
C LEU A 404 -15.62 5.88 0.83
N LEU A 405 -16.66 5.31 0.21
CA LEU A 405 -17.88 4.86 0.90
C LEU A 405 -17.55 3.85 2.00
N SER A 406 -16.68 2.90 1.70
CA SER A 406 -16.23 1.89 2.68
C SER A 406 -15.54 2.54 3.89
N ARG A 407 -14.62 3.48 3.65
CA ARG A 407 -13.86 4.17 4.71
C ARG A 407 -14.68 5.22 5.46
N ALA A 408 -15.69 5.78 4.82
CA ALA A 408 -16.61 6.75 5.43
C ALA A 408 -17.63 6.12 6.40
N GLY A 409 -17.59 4.80 6.58
CA GLY A 409 -18.47 4.08 7.49
C GLY A 409 -19.78 3.59 6.86
N ASP A 410 -19.91 3.63 5.53
CA ASP A 410 -21.02 2.99 4.82
C ASP A 410 -20.55 1.84 3.90
N PRO A 411 -19.99 0.75 4.50
CA PRO A 411 -19.55 -0.40 3.72
C PRO A 411 -20.70 -1.16 3.07
N ASN A 412 -21.93 -0.99 3.52
CA ASN A 412 -23.11 -1.61 2.88
C ASN A 412 -23.42 -0.93 1.55
N GLN A 413 -23.36 0.39 1.46
CA GLN A 413 -23.51 1.11 0.20
C GLN A 413 -22.34 0.81 -0.75
N ALA A 414 -21.11 0.78 -0.22
CA ALA A 414 -19.94 0.39 -0.99
C ALA A 414 -20.10 -1.00 -1.63
N LEU A 415 -20.61 -1.98 -0.87
CA LEU A 415 -20.83 -3.34 -1.37
C LEU A 415 -21.92 -3.39 -2.46
N ARG A 416 -23.04 -2.69 -2.25
CA ARG A 416 -24.10 -2.61 -3.28
C ARG A 416 -23.60 -2.05 -4.61
N GLU A 417 -22.80 -0.97 -4.56
CA GLU A 417 -22.21 -0.39 -5.77
C GLU A 417 -21.19 -1.31 -6.42
N LEU A 418 -20.38 -1.95 -5.61
CA LEU A 418 -19.39 -2.90 -6.10
C LEU A 418 -20.05 -4.06 -6.84
N ILE A 419 -21.10 -4.67 -6.27
CA ILE A 419 -21.86 -5.75 -6.92
C ILE A 419 -22.42 -5.24 -8.25
N ARG A 420 -23.12 -4.09 -8.27
CA ARG A 420 -23.68 -3.50 -9.49
C ARG A 420 -22.64 -3.27 -10.60
N ILE A 421 -21.44 -2.81 -10.23
CA ILE A 421 -20.37 -2.55 -11.20
C ILE A 421 -19.71 -3.85 -11.66
N SER A 422 -19.66 -4.87 -10.78
CA SER A 422 -19.07 -6.17 -11.12
C SER A 422 -19.94 -6.98 -12.09
N GLU A 423 -21.23 -6.67 -12.17
CA GLU A 423 -22.13 -7.31 -13.15
C GLU A 423 -21.65 -7.04 -14.59
N GLY A 424 -21.30 -8.12 -15.31
CA GLY A 424 -20.79 -8.03 -16.68
C GLY A 424 -19.30 -7.65 -16.83
N VAL A 425 -18.56 -7.55 -15.74
CA VAL A 425 -17.10 -7.35 -15.77
C VAL A 425 -16.40 -8.70 -15.69
N ASP A 426 -15.56 -8.98 -16.70
CA ASP A 426 -14.72 -10.19 -16.69
C ASP A 426 -13.68 -10.10 -15.55
N PRO A 427 -13.67 -11.05 -14.58
CA PRO A 427 -12.73 -11.07 -13.46
C PRO A 427 -11.25 -11.10 -13.88
N GLN A 428 -10.94 -11.63 -15.06
CA GLN A 428 -9.58 -11.74 -15.58
C GLN A 428 -9.01 -10.40 -16.08
N THR A 429 -9.86 -9.40 -16.29
CA THR A 429 -9.39 -8.04 -16.65
C THR A 429 -8.71 -7.34 -15.47
N ASP A 430 -7.85 -6.37 -15.76
CA ASP A 430 -7.21 -5.54 -14.72
C ASP A 430 -8.27 -4.85 -13.81
N PHE A 431 -9.35 -4.40 -14.40
CA PHE A 431 -10.45 -3.80 -13.65
C PHE A 431 -11.20 -4.83 -12.79
N GLY A 432 -11.47 -6.03 -13.34
CA GLY A 432 -12.12 -7.12 -12.61
C GLY A 432 -11.29 -7.56 -11.39
N ARG A 433 -9.97 -7.73 -11.57
CA ARG A 433 -9.06 -8.05 -10.44
C ARG A 433 -9.07 -6.96 -9.36
N ARG A 434 -9.08 -5.69 -9.75
CA ARG A 434 -9.16 -4.57 -8.79
C ARG A 434 -10.50 -4.51 -8.07
N LEU A 435 -11.60 -4.83 -8.74
CA LEU A 435 -12.90 -4.97 -8.10
C LEU A 435 -12.90 -6.13 -7.09
N GLY A 436 -12.28 -7.27 -7.44
CA GLY A 436 -12.10 -8.40 -6.54
C GLY A 436 -11.34 -8.01 -5.25
N ALA A 437 -10.17 -7.37 -5.41
CA ALA A 437 -9.39 -6.89 -4.26
C ALA A 437 -10.17 -5.85 -3.42
N LEU A 438 -10.92 -4.97 -4.07
CA LEU A 438 -11.76 -3.99 -3.36
C LEU A 438 -12.94 -4.66 -2.65
N LYS A 439 -13.48 -5.75 -3.19
CA LYS A 439 -14.53 -6.55 -2.57
C LYS A 439 -14.07 -7.13 -1.24
N GLU A 440 -12.87 -7.67 -1.18
CA GLU A 440 -12.25 -8.16 0.06
C GLU A 440 -12.15 -7.02 1.10
N GLN A 441 -11.66 -5.85 0.69
CA GLN A 441 -11.54 -4.69 1.59
C GLN A 441 -12.90 -4.19 2.10
N VAL A 442 -13.92 -4.11 1.23
CA VAL A 442 -15.27 -3.66 1.60
C VAL A 442 -15.93 -4.68 2.53
N THR A 443 -15.77 -5.97 2.26
CA THR A 443 -16.29 -7.05 3.10
C THR A 443 -15.64 -7.04 4.47
N LEU A 444 -14.32 -6.85 4.52
CA LEU A 444 -13.58 -6.69 5.77
C LEU A 444 -14.06 -5.45 6.55
N ALA A 445 -14.20 -4.30 5.88
CA ALA A 445 -14.70 -3.08 6.53
C ALA A 445 -16.13 -3.24 7.08
N ARG A 446 -17.01 -3.95 6.36
CA ARG A 446 -18.36 -4.30 6.82
C ARG A 446 -18.32 -5.16 8.07
N ALA A 447 -17.49 -6.17 8.09
CA ALA A 447 -17.33 -7.05 9.24
C ALA A 447 -16.75 -6.30 10.45
N LEU A 448 -15.73 -5.44 10.24
CA LEU A 448 -15.15 -4.59 11.28
C LEU A 448 -16.15 -3.58 11.85
N ALA A 449 -17.03 -3.01 11.04
CA ALA A 449 -18.10 -2.12 11.49
C ALA A 449 -19.10 -2.83 12.42
N LEU A 450 -19.28 -4.13 12.28
CA LEU A 450 -20.09 -4.96 13.17
C LEU A 450 -19.33 -5.43 14.42
N ALA A 451 -18.02 -5.31 14.39
CA ALA A 451 -17.13 -5.63 15.50
C ALA A 451 -17.08 -4.50 16.56
N HIS A 452 -17.41 -3.26 16.16
CA HIS A 452 -17.37 -2.07 17.03
C HIS A 452 -18.59 -1.15 16.81
N PRO A 453 -19.64 -1.16 17.69
CA PRO A 453 -19.83 -2.05 18.82
C PRO A 453 -20.08 -3.49 18.39
N LEU A 454 -19.67 -4.45 19.21
CA LEU A 454 -19.77 -5.87 18.87
C LEU A 454 -21.24 -6.32 18.75
N LYS A 455 -21.63 -6.72 17.53
CA LYS A 455 -22.94 -7.32 17.22
C LYS A 455 -22.74 -8.80 16.86
N PRO A 456 -22.68 -9.71 17.86
CA PRO A 456 -22.20 -11.07 17.67
C PRO A 456 -22.90 -11.82 16.54
N HIS A 457 -24.23 -11.96 16.60
CA HIS A 457 -24.99 -12.73 15.62
C HIS A 457 -24.81 -12.20 14.18
N ARG A 458 -24.92 -10.88 13.98
CA ARG A 458 -24.76 -10.26 12.66
C ARG A 458 -23.33 -10.39 12.14
N LEU A 459 -22.35 -10.26 13.02
CA LEU A 459 -20.93 -10.42 12.64
C LEU A 459 -20.66 -11.85 12.18
N LEU A 460 -21.16 -12.85 12.93
CA LEU A 460 -20.98 -14.26 12.59
C LEU A 460 -21.73 -14.63 11.30
N GLU A 461 -22.91 -14.06 11.07
CA GLU A 461 -23.66 -14.23 9.81
C GLU A 461 -22.84 -13.70 8.61
N VAL A 462 -22.34 -12.45 8.69
CA VAL A 462 -21.51 -11.87 7.64
C VAL A 462 -20.26 -12.70 7.41
N TYR A 463 -19.58 -13.13 8.46
CA TYR A 463 -18.41 -13.99 8.35
C TYR A 463 -18.71 -15.32 7.67
N ARG A 464 -19.81 -15.97 8.04
CA ARG A 464 -20.23 -17.27 7.48
C ARG A 464 -20.46 -17.19 5.97
N VAL A 465 -21.09 -16.09 5.51
CA VAL A 465 -21.38 -15.87 4.08
C VAL A 465 -20.12 -15.46 3.29
N SER A 466 -19.26 -14.63 3.91
CA SER A 466 -18.16 -13.97 3.20
C SER A 466 -16.78 -14.52 3.58
N ARG A 467 -16.68 -15.68 4.20
CA ARG A 467 -15.43 -16.26 4.71
C ARG A 467 -14.31 -16.33 3.67
N ARG A 468 -14.66 -16.61 2.40
CA ARG A 468 -13.69 -16.73 1.30
C ARG A 468 -13.11 -15.38 0.85
N GLU A 469 -13.78 -14.29 1.19
CA GLU A 469 -13.43 -12.92 0.81
C GLU A 469 -12.68 -12.18 1.93
N ILE A 470 -12.58 -12.80 3.11
CA ILE A 470 -11.87 -12.23 4.26
C ILE A 470 -10.44 -12.78 4.27
N PRO A 471 -9.43 -11.92 4.21
CA PRO A 471 -8.03 -12.35 4.26
C PRO A 471 -7.73 -13.15 5.54
N PRO A 472 -6.71 -14.04 5.52
CA PRO A 472 -6.33 -14.84 6.69
C PRO A 472 -5.79 -13.96 7.83
N PRO A 473 -5.67 -14.48 9.06
CA PRO A 473 -5.13 -13.73 10.21
C PRO A 473 -3.68 -13.24 10.05
N SER A 474 -2.93 -13.80 9.10
CA SER A 474 -1.59 -13.33 8.73
C SER A 474 -1.59 -11.93 8.10
N ASP A 475 -2.71 -11.51 7.53
CA ASP A 475 -2.88 -10.15 7.03
C ASP A 475 -3.18 -9.19 8.19
N PRO A 476 -2.34 -8.16 8.40
CA PRO A 476 -2.53 -7.20 9.50
C PRO A 476 -3.88 -6.48 9.48
N SER A 477 -4.50 -6.34 8.30
CA SER A 477 -5.80 -5.66 8.16
C SER A 477 -6.97 -6.49 8.68
N SER A 478 -6.90 -7.81 8.59
CA SER A 478 -7.96 -8.75 8.99
C SER A 478 -7.82 -9.26 10.43
N ALA A 479 -6.62 -9.30 10.95
CA ALA A 479 -6.34 -9.87 12.25
C ALA A 479 -7.19 -9.27 13.41
N PRO A 480 -7.51 -7.93 13.46
CA PRO A 480 -8.46 -7.39 14.44
C PRO A 480 -9.87 -7.96 14.31
N LEU A 481 -10.29 -8.33 13.09
CA LEU A 481 -11.58 -8.97 12.86
C LEU A 481 -11.63 -10.37 13.48
N TYR A 482 -10.58 -11.16 13.34
CA TYR A 482 -10.51 -12.50 13.94
C TYR A 482 -10.59 -12.43 15.46
N MET A 483 -9.98 -11.41 16.07
CA MET A 483 -10.15 -11.13 17.51
C MET A 483 -11.60 -10.79 17.88
N ALA A 484 -12.30 -10.06 17.02
CA ALA A 484 -13.72 -9.73 17.23
C ALA A 484 -14.62 -10.96 17.02
N LEU A 485 -14.32 -11.79 16.01
CA LEU A 485 -15.03 -13.05 15.75
C LEU A 485 -14.88 -14.03 16.92
N ALA A 486 -13.67 -14.15 17.44
CA ALA A 486 -13.43 -14.98 18.62
C ALA A 486 -14.27 -14.52 19.83
N ARG A 487 -14.33 -13.19 20.07
CA ARG A 487 -15.23 -12.62 21.09
C ARG A 487 -16.71 -12.85 20.79
N ALA A 488 -17.09 -12.81 19.52
CA ALA A 488 -18.47 -13.06 19.12
C ALA A 488 -18.87 -14.53 19.37
N TYR A 489 -18.03 -15.48 18.96
CA TYR A 489 -18.25 -16.91 19.25
C TYR A 489 -18.29 -17.19 20.77
N ARG A 490 -17.42 -16.54 21.53
CA ARG A 490 -17.45 -16.67 23.00
C ARG A 490 -18.76 -16.16 23.59
N LYS A 491 -19.27 -15.00 23.10
CA LYS A 491 -20.57 -14.44 23.57
C LYS A 491 -21.79 -15.26 23.15
N THR A 492 -21.67 -16.03 22.05
CA THR A 492 -22.77 -16.94 21.62
C THR A 492 -22.64 -18.35 22.19
N GLY A 493 -21.68 -18.61 23.08
CA GLY A 493 -21.49 -19.91 23.74
C GLY A 493 -20.63 -20.90 22.95
N GLU A 494 -20.16 -20.54 21.74
CA GLU A 494 -19.32 -21.42 20.90
C GLU A 494 -17.85 -21.30 21.30
N THR A 495 -17.52 -21.72 22.53
CA THR A 495 -16.19 -21.50 23.15
C THR A 495 -15.04 -22.19 22.41
N GLU A 496 -15.26 -23.37 21.86
CA GLU A 496 -14.26 -24.09 21.08
C GLU A 496 -13.84 -23.33 19.82
N LYS A 497 -14.82 -22.79 19.06
CA LYS A 497 -14.54 -21.98 17.90
C LYS A 497 -13.86 -20.67 18.25
N ALA A 498 -14.20 -20.09 19.41
CA ALA A 498 -13.55 -18.90 19.91
C ALA A 498 -12.06 -19.15 20.19
N ASN A 499 -11.76 -20.25 20.88
CA ASN A 499 -10.37 -20.65 21.18
C ASN A 499 -9.59 -20.96 19.91
N LEU A 500 -10.15 -21.73 18.97
CA LEU A 500 -9.52 -22.04 17.70
C LEU A 500 -9.17 -20.77 16.90
N LEU A 501 -10.04 -19.76 16.90
CA LEU A 501 -9.75 -18.51 16.22
C LEU A 501 -8.63 -17.69 16.90
N ILE A 502 -8.60 -17.68 18.21
CA ILE A 502 -7.49 -17.05 18.96
C ILE A 502 -6.17 -17.76 18.66
N ASP A 503 -6.17 -19.08 18.64
CA ASP A 503 -4.98 -19.89 18.34
C ASP A 503 -4.49 -19.65 16.92
N ASN A 504 -5.41 -19.52 15.96
CA ASN A 504 -5.06 -19.12 14.60
C ASN A 504 -4.41 -17.72 14.55
N VAL A 505 -4.90 -16.76 15.33
CA VAL A 505 -4.30 -15.42 15.40
C VAL A 505 -2.89 -15.50 16.02
N LEU A 506 -2.73 -16.29 17.08
CA LEU A 506 -1.42 -16.49 17.72
C LEU A 506 -0.40 -17.11 16.77
N ALA A 507 -0.82 -18.09 15.96
CA ALA A 507 0.04 -18.80 15.03
C ALA A 507 0.38 -17.99 13.78
N GLN A 508 -0.55 -17.19 13.25
CA GLN A 508 -0.45 -16.61 11.93
C GLN A 508 -0.25 -15.09 11.89
N ALA A 509 -0.63 -14.35 12.95
CA ALA A 509 -0.50 -12.90 12.94
C ALA A 509 0.98 -12.47 12.90
N THR A 510 1.29 -11.54 12.00
CA THR A 510 2.65 -11.00 11.83
C THR A 510 2.95 -9.87 12.82
N ASP A 511 1.92 -9.15 13.31
CA ASP A 511 2.06 -8.06 14.27
C ASP A 511 2.27 -8.59 15.69
N PRO A 512 3.44 -8.36 16.32
CA PRO A 512 3.73 -8.81 17.69
C PRO A 512 2.76 -8.25 18.73
N THR A 513 2.30 -7.00 18.55
CA THR A 513 1.38 -6.36 19.51
C THR A 513 0.00 -6.99 19.46
N LEU A 514 -0.41 -7.45 18.29
CA LEU A 514 -1.66 -8.17 18.13
C LEU A 514 -1.57 -9.60 18.68
N ARG A 515 -0.44 -10.29 18.48
CA ARG A 515 -0.18 -11.60 19.08
C ARG A 515 -0.23 -11.52 20.61
N ASP A 516 0.38 -10.50 21.21
CA ASP A 516 0.32 -10.31 22.66
C ASP A 516 -1.12 -10.02 23.14
N ARG A 517 -1.87 -9.18 22.43
CA ARG A 517 -3.29 -8.95 22.75
C ARG A 517 -4.15 -10.23 22.64
N ALA A 518 -3.87 -11.07 21.66
CA ALA A 518 -4.54 -12.37 21.53
C ALA A 518 -4.16 -13.31 22.69
N ALA A 519 -2.89 -13.36 23.03
CA ALA A 519 -2.40 -14.16 24.16
C ALA A 519 -3.03 -13.72 25.48
N ARG A 520 -3.04 -12.42 25.79
CA ARG A 520 -3.72 -11.88 26.98
C ARG A 520 -5.20 -12.20 26.99
N ARG A 521 -5.85 -12.20 25.84
CA ARG A 521 -7.27 -12.58 25.75
C ARG A 521 -7.46 -14.08 26.02
N LYS A 522 -6.63 -14.96 25.46
CA LYS A 522 -6.69 -16.40 25.74
C LYS A 522 -6.45 -16.68 27.21
N PHE A 523 -5.42 -16.08 27.78
CA PHE A 523 -5.11 -16.15 29.21
C PHE A 523 -6.31 -15.76 30.08
N SER A 524 -6.90 -14.58 29.80
CA SER A 524 -8.09 -14.11 30.54
C SER A 524 -9.31 -15.05 30.42
N TRP A 525 -9.44 -15.77 29.31
CA TRP A 525 -10.51 -16.76 29.14
C TRP A 525 -10.23 -18.04 29.90
N LEU A 526 -9.00 -18.49 29.97
CA LEU A 526 -8.60 -19.65 30.78
C LEU A 526 -8.88 -19.39 32.26
N LEU A 527 -8.60 -18.19 32.76
CA LEU A 527 -8.93 -17.78 34.14
C LEU A 527 -10.45 -17.73 34.37
N ALA A 528 -11.20 -17.13 33.43
CA ALA A 528 -12.68 -17.07 33.53
C ALA A 528 -13.30 -18.46 33.51
N ASP A 529 -12.69 -19.44 32.87
CA ASP A 529 -13.08 -20.84 32.83
C ASP A 529 -12.58 -21.65 34.04
N LYS A 530 -11.94 -20.99 35.01
CA LYS A 530 -11.32 -21.59 36.22
C LYS A 530 -10.22 -22.64 35.89
N LYS A 531 -9.57 -22.51 34.76
CA LYS A 531 -8.49 -23.41 34.31
C LYS A 531 -7.13 -22.83 34.70
N ILE A 532 -6.90 -22.61 36.01
CA ILE A 532 -5.75 -21.88 36.56
C ILE A 532 -4.42 -22.49 36.08
N GLY A 533 -4.23 -23.82 36.25
CA GLY A 533 -2.99 -24.50 35.83
C GLY A 533 -2.72 -24.40 34.32
N MET A 534 -3.78 -24.40 33.48
CA MET A 534 -3.61 -24.17 32.04
C MET A 534 -3.27 -22.71 31.74
N ALA A 535 -3.79 -21.75 32.51
CA ALA A 535 -3.45 -20.33 32.35
C ALA A 535 -1.99 -20.07 32.72
N MET A 536 -1.53 -20.61 33.85
CA MET A 536 -0.13 -20.54 34.30
C MET A 536 0.81 -21.10 33.21
N ASN A 537 0.57 -22.36 32.80
CA ASN A 537 1.44 -23.01 31.78
C ASN A 537 1.41 -22.21 30.44
N PHE A 538 0.26 -21.68 30.05
CA PHE A 538 0.19 -20.82 28.84
C PHE A 538 1.03 -19.54 29.02
N ALA A 539 0.96 -18.90 30.17
CA ALA A 539 1.73 -17.69 30.46
C ALA A 539 3.26 -18.01 30.46
N LEU A 540 3.65 -19.14 31.07
CA LEU A 540 5.03 -19.59 31.10
C LEU A 540 5.59 -19.85 29.68
N ILE A 541 4.87 -20.59 28.83
CA ILE A 541 5.25 -20.80 27.42
C ILE A 541 5.42 -19.46 26.67
N ARG A 542 4.58 -18.47 26.98
CA ARG A 542 4.72 -17.14 26.36
C ARG A 542 5.91 -16.35 26.89
N ALA A 543 6.26 -16.55 28.14
CA ALA A 543 7.42 -15.93 28.78
C ALA A 543 8.73 -16.50 28.23
N GLU A 544 8.78 -17.79 27.97
CA GLU A 544 9.95 -18.52 27.43
C GLU A 544 10.17 -18.25 25.95
N ASP A 545 9.12 -17.84 25.21
CA ASP A 545 9.18 -17.59 23.76
C ASP A 545 10.12 -16.42 23.42
N ALA A 546 11.31 -16.74 22.94
CA ALA A 546 12.33 -15.76 22.54
C ALA A 546 11.87 -14.78 21.43
N THR A 547 10.80 -15.09 20.69
CA THR A 547 10.21 -14.19 19.70
C THR A 547 9.40 -13.06 20.32
N VAL A 548 9.09 -13.14 21.62
CA VAL A 548 8.39 -12.10 22.38
C VAL A 548 9.42 -11.11 22.93
N ALA A 549 9.11 -9.81 22.80
CA ALA A 549 10.01 -8.75 23.28
C ALA A 549 10.23 -8.85 24.80
N PRO A 550 11.45 -8.63 25.33
CA PRO A 550 11.78 -8.79 26.74
C PRO A 550 10.80 -8.12 27.74
N PRO A 551 10.32 -6.88 27.53
CA PRO A 551 9.36 -6.27 28.45
C PRO A 551 8.00 -6.98 28.48
N LEU A 552 7.62 -7.66 27.41
CA LEU A 552 6.40 -8.46 27.38
C LEU A 552 6.62 -9.82 28.05
N ARG A 553 7.81 -10.41 27.91
CA ARG A 553 8.19 -11.65 28.57
C ARG A 553 8.18 -11.49 30.08
N GLU A 554 8.76 -10.40 30.62
CA GLU A 554 8.66 -10.02 32.04
C GLU A 554 7.20 -10.06 32.53
N GLY A 555 6.29 -9.37 31.81
CA GLY A 555 4.87 -9.37 32.17
C GLY A 555 4.17 -10.73 32.08
N TRP A 556 4.68 -11.65 31.26
CA TRP A 556 4.18 -13.03 31.19
C TRP A 556 4.71 -13.89 32.32
N PHE A 557 5.98 -13.76 32.73
CA PHE A 557 6.51 -14.40 33.94
C PHE A 557 5.76 -13.95 35.20
N ASP A 558 5.56 -12.63 35.37
CA ASP A 558 4.79 -12.07 36.49
C ASP A 558 3.35 -12.63 36.52
N SER A 559 2.72 -12.80 35.34
CA SER A 559 1.39 -13.39 35.23
C SER A 559 1.39 -14.88 35.61
N ALA A 560 2.39 -15.64 35.16
CA ALA A 560 2.52 -17.06 35.50
C ALA A 560 2.77 -17.27 37.00
N LEU A 561 3.68 -16.49 37.55
CA LEU A 561 4.03 -16.54 39.00
C LEU A 561 2.79 -16.21 39.86
N LYS A 562 2.06 -15.18 39.52
CA LYS A 562 0.83 -14.76 40.22
C LYS A 562 -0.21 -15.86 40.26
N GLU A 563 -0.41 -16.58 39.16
CA GLU A 563 -1.39 -17.66 39.11
C GLU A 563 -0.88 -18.93 39.85
N ALA A 564 0.42 -19.21 39.83
CA ALA A 564 0.99 -20.27 40.62
C ALA A 564 0.81 -20.03 42.13
N VAL A 565 1.13 -18.84 42.61
CA VAL A 565 0.97 -18.44 44.02
C VAL A 565 -0.54 -18.44 44.41
N ALA A 566 -1.40 -17.89 43.57
CA ALA A 566 -2.86 -17.90 43.84
C ALA A 566 -3.45 -19.31 43.87
N GLY A 567 -2.93 -20.20 43.06
CA GLY A 567 -3.28 -21.62 43.01
C GLY A 567 -2.65 -22.47 44.11
N ARG A 568 -1.73 -21.93 44.91
CA ARG A 568 -0.90 -22.66 45.88
C ARG A 568 -0.15 -23.85 45.23
N ASP A 569 0.30 -23.65 44.00
CA ASP A 569 1.05 -24.63 43.22
C ASP A 569 2.54 -24.34 43.36
N GLU A 570 3.13 -24.89 44.44
CA GLU A 570 4.57 -24.68 44.77
C GLU A 570 5.48 -25.19 43.65
N GLU A 571 5.15 -26.32 43.04
CA GLU A 571 5.91 -26.85 41.91
C GLU A 571 5.79 -25.97 40.68
N GLY A 572 4.60 -25.43 40.40
CA GLY A 572 4.36 -24.43 39.36
C GLY A 572 5.11 -23.14 39.64
N GLU A 573 5.10 -22.65 40.88
CA GLU A 573 5.84 -21.47 41.33
C GLU A 573 7.36 -21.64 41.10
N ARG A 574 7.90 -22.75 41.55
CA ARG A 574 9.31 -23.11 41.36
C ARG A 574 9.72 -23.11 39.89
N ARG A 575 8.96 -23.79 39.04
CA ARG A 575 9.20 -23.86 37.60
C ARG A 575 9.19 -22.49 36.94
N VAL A 576 8.30 -21.60 37.34
CA VAL A 576 8.20 -20.24 36.79
C VAL A 576 9.43 -19.42 37.19
N LEU A 577 9.84 -19.48 38.47
CA LEU A 577 11.00 -18.74 38.96
C LEU A 577 12.29 -19.25 38.33
N GLU A 578 12.46 -20.57 38.23
CA GLU A 578 13.59 -21.20 37.56
C GLU A 578 13.71 -20.78 36.09
N ALA A 579 12.60 -20.86 35.33
CA ALA A 579 12.58 -20.44 33.94
C ALA A 579 12.82 -18.93 33.77
N TRP A 580 12.38 -18.11 34.75
CA TRP A 580 12.63 -16.67 34.72
C TRP A 580 14.12 -16.35 34.92
N GLU A 581 14.74 -16.95 35.93
CA GLU A 581 16.19 -16.81 36.20
C GLU A 581 17.04 -17.23 34.99
N ASP A 582 16.72 -18.39 34.38
CA ASP A 582 17.44 -18.93 33.22
C ASP A 582 17.20 -18.11 31.95
N SER A 583 16.13 -17.33 31.86
CA SER A 583 15.72 -16.60 30.66
C SER A 583 16.54 -15.35 30.35
N GLY A 584 17.29 -14.83 31.34
CA GLY A 584 17.98 -13.55 31.27
C GLY A 584 17.04 -12.31 31.13
N VAL A 585 15.76 -12.50 31.36
CA VAL A 585 14.78 -11.39 31.38
C VAL A 585 14.89 -10.66 32.71
N PRO A 586 14.98 -9.32 32.74
CA PRO A 586 15.06 -8.58 34.00
C PRO A 586 13.92 -8.94 34.95
N GLU A 587 14.25 -9.19 36.19
CA GLU A 587 13.33 -9.47 37.28
C GLU A 587 12.98 -8.17 38.00
N LYS A 588 11.74 -8.06 38.47
CA LYS A 588 11.31 -6.89 39.26
C LYS A 588 12.02 -6.81 40.62
N ASP A 589 12.20 -7.96 41.22
CA ASP A 589 12.80 -8.10 42.55
C ASP A 589 13.65 -9.36 42.58
N PRO A 590 14.84 -9.31 41.98
CA PRO A 590 15.66 -10.51 41.79
C PRO A 590 16.02 -11.19 43.10
N ASP A 591 16.29 -10.43 44.17
CA ASP A 591 16.70 -11.00 45.45
C ASP A 591 15.54 -11.74 46.15
N ARG A 592 14.31 -11.16 46.10
CA ARG A 592 13.12 -11.85 46.63
C ARG A 592 12.79 -13.10 45.83
N GLN A 593 12.83 -12.99 44.52
CA GLN A 593 12.49 -14.11 43.62
C GLN A 593 13.52 -15.26 43.82
N ARG A 594 14.81 -14.92 43.89
CA ARG A 594 15.88 -15.87 44.14
C ARG A 594 15.77 -16.52 45.53
N ALA A 595 15.46 -15.71 46.56
CA ALA A 595 15.22 -16.26 47.90
C ALA A 595 14.00 -17.22 47.91
N ARG A 596 12.93 -16.85 47.27
CA ARG A 596 11.75 -17.71 47.18
C ARG A 596 12.03 -19.00 46.42
N LEU A 597 12.74 -18.91 45.28
CA LEU A 597 13.21 -20.08 44.53
C LEU A 597 14.10 -20.96 45.40
N GLY A 598 15.05 -20.39 46.14
CA GLY A 598 15.93 -21.10 47.03
C GLY A 598 15.17 -21.91 48.11
N LEU A 599 14.14 -21.31 48.71
CA LEU A 599 13.27 -22.02 49.67
C LEU A 599 12.51 -23.17 49.02
N LEU A 600 11.93 -22.95 47.84
CA LEU A 600 11.22 -23.99 47.08
C LEU A 600 12.15 -25.13 46.63
N GLU A 601 13.41 -24.83 46.28
CA GLU A 601 14.42 -25.83 45.96
C GLU A 601 14.77 -26.70 47.16
N ILE A 602 14.89 -26.11 48.36
CA ILE A 602 15.12 -26.86 49.60
C ILE A 602 13.94 -27.79 49.90
N ASP A 603 12.71 -27.28 49.80
CA ASP A 603 11.49 -28.06 50.04
C ASP A 603 11.30 -29.20 49.02
N ALA A 604 11.83 -29.00 47.76
CA ALA A 604 11.89 -30.03 46.74
C ALA A 604 13.03 -31.03 46.89
N GLY A 605 13.84 -30.93 47.96
CA GLY A 605 14.95 -31.84 48.26
C GLY A 605 16.28 -31.49 47.55
N ARG A 606 16.38 -30.34 46.89
CA ARG A 606 17.60 -29.85 46.22
C ARG A 606 18.35 -28.83 47.11
N ALA A 607 18.77 -29.30 48.30
CA ALA A 607 19.28 -28.46 49.35
C ALA A 607 20.50 -27.62 48.96
N ASP A 608 21.46 -28.15 48.18
CA ASP A 608 22.69 -27.43 47.78
C ASP A 608 22.38 -26.24 46.90
N ARG A 609 21.51 -26.44 45.88
CA ARG A 609 21.08 -25.34 44.99
C ARG A 609 20.27 -24.28 45.74
N GLY A 610 19.38 -24.74 46.62
CA GLY A 610 18.60 -23.83 47.44
C GLY A 610 19.46 -22.96 48.34
N ARG A 611 20.49 -23.54 48.95
CA ARG A 611 21.49 -22.80 49.74
C ARG A 611 22.22 -21.75 48.94
N GLU A 612 22.70 -22.10 47.74
CA GLU A 612 23.40 -21.17 46.84
C GLU A 612 22.52 -19.95 46.53
N LEU A 613 21.29 -20.20 46.13
CA LEU A 613 20.31 -19.15 45.82
C LEU A 613 20.00 -18.26 47.03
N LEU A 614 19.84 -18.84 48.22
CA LEU A 614 19.62 -18.07 49.45
C LEU A 614 20.81 -17.17 49.79
N LEU A 615 22.05 -17.71 49.67
CA LEU A 615 23.28 -16.95 49.97
C LEU A 615 23.47 -15.79 48.96
N GLU A 616 23.14 -15.98 47.70
CA GLU A 616 23.19 -14.93 46.69
C GLU A 616 22.14 -13.83 46.92
N ALA A 617 20.96 -14.19 47.45
CA ALA A 617 19.87 -13.24 47.70
C ALA A 617 20.08 -12.38 48.94
N LEU A 618 20.79 -12.93 49.98
CA LEU A 618 20.94 -12.28 51.29
C LEU A 618 21.41 -10.82 51.22
N PRO A 619 22.50 -10.46 50.47
CA PRO A 619 23.01 -9.07 50.45
C PRO A 619 21.96 -8.06 50.00
N GLY A 620 21.12 -8.42 49.03
CA GLY A 620 20.06 -7.58 48.55
C GLY A 620 18.87 -7.49 49.52
N LEU A 621 18.54 -8.59 50.22
CA LEU A 621 17.49 -8.59 51.21
C LEU A 621 17.86 -7.82 52.48
N GLU A 622 19.15 -7.89 52.93
CA GLU A 622 19.62 -7.20 54.13
C GLU A 622 19.49 -5.68 54.07
N VAL A 623 19.62 -5.09 52.87
CA VAL A 623 19.51 -3.62 52.68
C VAL A 623 18.05 -3.12 52.53
N ARG A 624 17.08 -4.01 52.48
CA ARG A 624 15.70 -3.72 52.19
C ARG A 624 14.75 -3.95 53.36
N PRO A 625 14.25 -2.87 53.99
CA PRO A 625 13.32 -3.01 55.15
C PRO A 625 11.99 -3.70 54.80
N ASP A 626 11.60 -3.65 53.54
CA ASP A 626 10.36 -4.25 53.03
C ASP A 626 10.47 -5.74 52.71
N ALA A 627 11.71 -6.31 52.72
CA ALA A 627 12.01 -7.72 52.48
C ALA A 627 12.31 -8.52 53.75
N ARG A 628 11.95 -7.98 54.92
CA ARG A 628 12.27 -8.63 56.23
C ARG A 628 11.69 -10.01 56.41
N THR A 629 10.55 -10.31 55.84
CA THR A 629 9.91 -11.62 55.93
C THR A 629 10.74 -12.66 55.17
N GLU A 630 11.11 -12.34 53.92
CA GLU A 630 11.93 -13.21 53.07
C GLU A 630 13.35 -13.38 53.65
N LEU A 631 13.91 -12.28 54.17
CA LEU A 631 15.19 -12.33 54.88
C LEU A 631 15.16 -13.27 56.11
N ALA A 632 14.11 -13.16 56.94
CA ALA A 632 13.94 -13.98 58.11
C ALA A 632 13.84 -15.47 57.73
N GLU A 633 13.02 -15.79 56.77
CA GLU A 633 12.81 -17.17 56.33
C GLU A 633 14.10 -17.78 55.74
N SER A 634 14.83 -16.98 54.92
CA SER A 634 16.12 -17.37 54.34
C SER A 634 17.16 -17.66 55.41
N LEU A 635 17.35 -16.76 56.41
CA LEU A 635 18.29 -16.92 57.47
C LEU A 635 17.92 -18.08 58.41
N TYR A 636 16.63 -18.27 58.65
CA TYR A 636 16.15 -19.42 59.44
C TYR A 636 16.53 -20.75 58.76
N ARG A 637 16.21 -20.90 57.48
CA ARG A 637 16.47 -22.12 56.70
C ARG A 637 17.98 -22.40 56.55
N LEU A 638 18.79 -21.38 56.28
CA LEU A 638 20.23 -21.53 56.18
C LEU A 638 20.84 -22.01 57.52
N GLY A 639 20.36 -21.44 58.63
CA GLY A 639 20.78 -21.90 59.97
C GLY A 639 20.36 -23.34 60.26
N GLU A 640 19.14 -23.76 59.87
CA GLU A 640 18.72 -25.16 59.99
C GLU A 640 19.59 -26.11 59.17
N MET A 641 19.88 -25.77 57.92
CA MET A 641 20.74 -26.55 57.04
C MET A 641 22.14 -26.69 57.61
N ALA A 642 22.75 -25.59 58.05
CA ALA A 642 24.07 -25.61 58.69
C ALA A 642 24.10 -26.52 59.99
N ARG A 643 23.04 -26.46 60.79
CA ARG A 643 22.86 -27.29 61.95
C ARG A 643 22.78 -28.79 61.56
N GLU A 644 22.01 -29.13 60.53
CA GLU A 644 21.87 -30.52 60.08
C GLU A 644 23.18 -31.08 59.54
N GLU A 645 24.07 -30.26 58.99
CA GLU A 645 25.41 -30.58 58.53
C GLU A 645 26.44 -30.61 59.70
N GLY A 646 26.07 -30.21 60.91
CA GLY A 646 26.91 -30.13 62.05
C GLY A 646 27.79 -28.86 62.15
N ASP A 647 27.61 -27.89 61.21
CA ASP A 647 28.30 -26.60 61.31
C ASP A 647 27.52 -25.60 62.18
N LEU A 648 27.68 -25.84 63.49
CA LEU A 648 27.05 -25.00 64.51
C LEU A 648 27.56 -23.55 64.49
N THR A 649 28.73 -23.29 63.93
CA THR A 649 29.31 -21.95 63.86
C THR A 649 28.52 -21.09 62.81
N THR A 650 28.32 -21.63 61.61
CA THR A 650 27.50 -20.95 60.55
C THR A 650 26.07 -20.87 61.02
N ALA A 651 25.44 -21.90 61.56
CA ALA A 651 24.09 -21.88 62.09
C ALA A 651 23.87 -20.73 63.09
N ARG A 652 24.78 -20.56 64.04
CA ARG A 652 24.73 -19.46 65.03
C ARG A 652 24.83 -18.06 64.36
N LYS A 653 25.70 -17.94 63.40
CA LYS A 653 25.88 -16.68 62.67
C LYS A 653 24.58 -16.25 61.97
N ASP A 654 23.95 -17.21 61.28
CA ASP A 654 22.76 -16.95 60.52
C ASP A 654 21.54 -16.69 61.40
N TRP A 655 21.37 -17.51 62.46
CA TRP A 655 20.35 -17.28 63.46
C TRP A 655 20.58 -16.02 64.31
N GLY A 656 21.83 -15.62 64.53
CA GLY A 656 22.16 -14.33 65.12
C GLY A 656 21.69 -13.16 64.27
N LYS A 657 22.03 -13.18 62.99
CA LYS A 657 21.52 -12.19 62.03
C LYS A 657 19.99 -12.14 61.98
N PHE A 658 19.33 -13.31 62.02
CA PHE A 658 17.87 -13.38 62.10
C PHE A 658 17.33 -12.63 63.31
N LEU A 659 17.87 -12.79 64.48
CA LEU A 659 17.43 -12.10 65.69
C LEU A 659 17.68 -10.59 65.65
N ASP A 660 18.77 -10.17 65.00
CA ASP A 660 19.13 -8.75 64.86
C ASP A 660 18.21 -8.02 63.88
N CYS A 661 17.92 -8.61 62.72
CA CYS A 661 17.10 -7.95 61.69
C CYS A 661 15.61 -8.07 61.91
N CYS A 662 15.16 -9.17 62.54
CA CYS A 662 13.78 -9.60 62.37
C CYS A 662 13.06 -9.78 63.74
N GLN A 663 13.29 -8.84 64.64
CA GLN A 663 12.67 -8.83 65.97
C GLN A 663 11.13 -8.90 65.90
N GLY A 664 10.55 -9.77 66.71
CA GLY A 664 9.12 -9.99 66.75
C GLY A 664 8.57 -10.99 65.70
N ASN A 665 9.46 -11.57 64.85
CA ASN A 665 9.07 -12.63 63.95
C ASN A 665 8.63 -13.89 64.73
N PRO A 666 7.49 -14.55 64.38
CA PRO A 666 7.01 -15.74 65.05
C PRO A 666 8.03 -16.88 65.14
N GLN A 667 8.93 -17.03 64.18
CA GLN A 667 10.00 -18.05 64.19
C GLN A 667 11.12 -17.75 65.20
N GLY A 668 11.19 -16.50 65.71
CA GLY A 668 12.23 -16.08 66.64
C GLY A 668 12.31 -16.93 67.90
N GLY A 669 11.22 -17.47 68.36
CA GLY A 669 11.17 -18.39 69.49
C GLY A 669 11.90 -19.71 69.18
N TRP A 670 11.70 -20.25 67.98
CA TRP A 670 12.41 -21.46 67.53
C TRP A 670 13.91 -21.19 67.32
N VAL A 671 14.26 -20.04 66.72
CA VAL A 671 15.65 -19.63 66.52
C VAL A 671 16.39 -19.53 67.87
N MET A 672 15.82 -18.88 68.88
CA MET A 672 16.41 -18.80 70.24
C MET A 672 16.50 -20.15 70.86
N TYR A 673 15.57 -21.08 70.70
CA TYR A 673 15.63 -22.44 71.15
C TYR A 673 16.71 -23.20 70.47
N GLN A 674 16.86 -23.08 69.16
CA GLN A 674 17.96 -23.76 68.43
C GLN A 674 19.36 -23.25 68.85
N LEU A 675 19.50 -21.91 69.06
CA LEU A 675 20.71 -21.32 69.59
C LEU A 675 21.04 -21.90 70.97
N GLY A 676 20.03 -22.11 71.82
CA GLY A 676 20.17 -22.78 73.11
C GLY A 676 20.60 -24.23 72.96
N GLN A 677 20.03 -24.98 72.03
CA GLN A 677 20.45 -26.38 71.74
C GLN A 677 21.86 -26.46 71.19
N ALA A 678 22.26 -25.56 70.28
CA ALA A 678 23.59 -25.46 69.73
C ALA A 678 24.63 -25.13 70.81
N ALA A 679 24.34 -24.23 71.75
CA ALA A 679 25.16 -23.92 72.89
C ALA A 679 25.32 -25.13 73.85
N LEU A 680 24.24 -25.89 74.04
CA LEU A 680 24.23 -27.07 74.88
C LEU A 680 25.09 -28.22 74.30
N SER A 681 24.96 -28.46 72.97
CA SER A 681 25.78 -29.50 72.31
C SER A 681 27.27 -29.18 72.30
N GLU A 682 27.65 -27.93 72.43
CA GLU A 682 29.04 -27.49 72.59
C GLU A 682 29.50 -27.41 74.07
N GLY A 683 28.67 -27.82 74.97
CA GLY A 683 28.99 -27.83 76.43
C GLY A 683 28.85 -26.46 77.12
N ARG A 684 28.33 -25.43 76.43
CA ARG A 684 28.16 -24.07 76.95
C ARG A 684 26.79 -23.89 77.64
N GLN A 685 26.63 -24.60 78.78
CA GLN A 685 25.37 -24.71 79.52
C GLN A 685 24.80 -23.36 80.01
N GLU A 686 25.63 -22.40 80.38
CA GLU A 686 25.16 -21.09 80.84
C GLU A 686 24.56 -20.26 79.70
N GLU A 687 25.26 -20.27 78.59
CA GLU A 687 24.71 -19.61 77.37
C GLU A 687 23.40 -20.27 76.87
N ALA A 688 23.37 -21.62 76.93
CA ALA A 688 22.14 -22.35 76.59
C ALA A 688 20.95 -21.96 77.47
N LEU A 689 21.20 -21.90 78.83
CA LEU A 689 20.18 -21.45 79.79
C LEU A 689 19.69 -20.01 79.50
N ASP A 690 20.58 -19.10 79.12
CA ASP A 690 20.21 -17.74 78.75
C ASP A 690 19.30 -17.73 77.54
N TRP A 691 19.65 -18.45 76.50
CA TRP A 691 18.82 -18.56 75.31
C TRP A 691 17.45 -19.19 75.58
N PHE A 692 17.37 -20.26 76.37
CA PHE A 692 16.10 -20.89 76.73
C PHE A 692 15.24 -19.98 77.61
N LYS A 693 15.84 -19.20 78.55
CA LYS A 693 15.10 -18.16 79.31
C LYS A 693 14.58 -17.04 78.42
N LYS A 694 15.36 -16.58 77.42
CA LYS A 694 14.94 -15.60 76.41
C LYS A 694 13.76 -16.14 75.59
N THR A 695 13.78 -17.41 75.19
CA THR A 695 12.70 -18.09 74.47
C THR A 695 11.40 -18.07 75.27
N VAL A 696 11.44 -18.50 76.53
CA VAL A 696 10.28 -18.55 77.45
C VAL A 696 9.70 -17.14 77.68
N LYS A 697 10.57 -16.15 77.87
CA LYS A 697 10.21 -14.78 78.16
C LYS A 697 9.65 -14.07 76.89
N GLY A 698 10.25 -14.30 75.75
CA GLY A 698 9.92 -13.58 74.47
C GLY A 698 8.68 -14.17 73.78
N TYR A 699 8.44 -15.47 73.92
CA TYR A 699 7.39 -16.20 73.17
C TYR A 699 6.52 -17.10 74.09
N PRO A 700 5.96 -16.58 75.17
CA PRO A 700 5.33 -17.38 76.23
C PRO A 700 4.10 -18.22 75.82
N GLY A 701 3.52 -17.87 74.68
CA GLY A 701 2.34 -18.55 74.15
C GLY A 701 2.64 -19.65 73.13
N GLN A 702 3.87 -19.82 72.72
CA GLN A 702 4.31 -20.81 71.73
C GLN A 702 4.74 -22.14 72.39
N ASP A 703 4.59 -23.23 71.65
CA ASP A 703 5.00 -24.57 72.14
C ASP A 703 6.50 -24.65 72.37
N VAL A 704 7.31 -23.90 71.59
CA VAL A 704 8.74 -23.82 71.79
C VAL A 704 9.17 -23.28 73.18
N ALA A 705 8.31 -22.38 73.75
CA ALA A 705 8.55 -21.87 75.09
C ALA A 705 8.42 -22.99 76.17
N LYS A 706 7.42 -23.93 75.96
CA LYS A 706 7.27 -25.12 76.83
C LYS A 706 8.48 -26.01 76.69
N LEU A 707 8.97 -26.28 75.48
CA LEU A 707 10.20 -27.07 75.23
C LEU A 707 11.43 -26.43 75.88
N ALA A 708 11.60 -25.13 75.76
CA ALA A 708 12.66 -24.35 76.37
C ALA A 708 12.57 -24.44 77.92
N GLY A 709 11.36 -24.35 78.49
CA GLY A 709 11.12 -24.52 79.92
C GLY A 709 11.52 -25.91 80.43
N MET A 710 11.24 -26.96 79.68
CA MET A 710 11.66 -28.33 80.00
C MET A 710 13.21 -28.43 79.99
N LYS A 711 13.85 -27.85 78.99
CA LYS A 711 15.31 -27.83 78.88
C LYS A 711 15.98 -27.03 80.03
N ILE A 712 15.40 -25.92 80.44
CA ILE A 712 15.88 -25.20 81.63
C ILE A 712 15.81 -26.05 82.87
N THR A 713 14.73 -26.79 83.07
CA THR A 713 14.58 -27.72 84.23
C THR A 713 15.59 -28.82 84.13
N GLU A 714 15.77 -29.45 82.99
CA GLU A 714 16.76 -30.52 82.74
C GLU A 714 18.18 -30.09 83.16
N ILE A 715 18.64 -28.98 82.54
CA ILE A 715 20.00 -28.46 82.80
C ILE A 715 20.18 -28.04 84.30
N THR A 716 19.13 -27.49 84.89
CA THR A 716 19.17 -27.08 86.31
C THR A 716 19.20 -28.24 87.23
N LEU A 717 18.56 -29.34 86.87
CA LEU A 717 18.64 -30.60 87.67
C LEU A 717 20.05 -31.26 87.54
N GLU A 718 20.58 -31.33 86.34
CA GLU A 718 21.95 -31.84 86.08
C GLU A 718 22.96 -31.04 86.85
N LYS A 719 22.94 -29.71 86.84
CA LYS A 719 23.79 -28.86 87.68
C LYS A 719 23.65 -29.12 89.16
N ARG A 720 22.49 -29.55 89.67
CA ARG A 720 22.32 -29.93 91.08
C ARG A 720 22.87 -31.27 91.38
N HIS A 721 22.96 -32.18 90.42
CA HIS A 721 23.57 -33.51 90.58
C HIS A 721 25.10 -33.52 90.47
N GLU A 722 25.66 -32.50 89.79
CA GLU A 722 27.12 -32.36 89.57
C GLU A 722 27.82 -31.43 90.61
N GLY A 723 27.13 -30.85 91.58
CA GLY A 723 27.69 -29.97 92.62
C GLY A 723 27.83 -30.63 94.01
N PRO A 724 28.79 -30.12 94.79
CA PRO A 724 30.21 -30.38 94.98
C PRO A 724 30.52 -31.60 95.79
#